data_17ca4e7fc013d47341cd98e828eb282b
#
_entry.id   17ca4e7fc013d47341cd98e828eb282b
#
_cell.length_a   1.000
_cell.length_b   1.000
_cell.length_c   1.000
_cell.angle_alpha   90.00
_cell.angle_beta   90.00
_cell.angle_gamma   90.00
#
_symmetry.space_group_name_H-M   'P 1'
#
loop_
_entity.id
_entity.type
_entity.pdbx_description
1 polymer ?
#
loop_
_entity_poly.entity_id
_entity_poly.type
_entity_poly.pdbx_seq_one_letter_code
_entity_poly.pdbx_strand_id
1 'polypeptide(L)'
;MKKTRAIRLTQCLAFLFALAVSLPVAADDGVLNERPPKSKLEQGKADFLANCAACHQPNGKGMPGVFPPLAKSDFLKKPYAAAIKQALYGSSGEMTVNGVKYNNTMPAMSHLSDETLAGILTYVVNSWGNPGGNITAAAVKKIRGKSIAKNDPAQGESHPGTNVAEMKYKGAPAAVPPAAAKVVYAPGAPKITKKEFEEAKTIFFQRCAGCHGVLRKGATGKPLTPDITRKKGTAYLKALIKFGSPAGMPNWGTSGELNDRQIDLMARYLQHEPPKPPEYGMKEMKATWKVLVPVNKRPKRKMNKLNLDNLFSVTLRDAGKVALIDGDSKKIVSIINTGYAVHISRLSHSGRYVYTIGRDAKVNLIDLYMDPPQAVAEIKVGLEARSVETSKYKGYEDKYAIAGTYWPPQYVIMDGATLEPLKIVSTRGMTVDTQEYHPEPRVAAIVASHQHPEFIVNVKETGHILLVNYSDIKNLTVTTIDAARFLHDGGWDRTKRYFLTAANKSNKIAVVDSKERKLVALTDVSKIPHPGRGANFIHKKYGPVWATSALGNENITILGTDPRRHKKYAWKVVQVLKGQGGGSLFIKTHPKSKNLWVDTPLNPDPKISQSVAVFDIDNLDKGYQVLPIAEWSGIKEGPRRVVQPEYNADGSEVWFSVWNGKDQESAIVVVDDKTRKLKAVIRDKRIITPTGKFNVHNTVNDIY
;
A
#
# COMPACT_ATOMS: atom_id res chain seq x y z
N MET A 1 74.57 11.64 46.24
CA MET A 1 75.76 12.34 45.63
C MET A 1 75.28 12.94 44.34
N LYS A 2 75.26 14.30 44.33
CA LYS A 2 75.88 15.25 43.38
C LYS A 2 75.59 14.99 41.90
N LYS A 3 75.10 15.90 41.04
CA LYS A 3 75.29 17.35 40.98
C LYS A 3 74.30 17.97 40.01
N THR A 4 73.75 19.08 40.36
CA THR A 4 73.21 20.23 39.58
C THR A 4 74.05 20.62 38.37
N ARG A 5 73.44 21.07 37.29
CA ARG A 5 73.84 22.28 36.54
C ARG A 5 72.72 22.82 35.66
N ALA A 6 72.36 24.04 35.96
CA ALA A 6 71.60 24.95 35.13
C ALA A 6 72.51 25.59 34.07
N ILE A 7 72.01 25.95 32.89
CA ILE A 7 72.47 27.04 32.04
C ILE A 7 71.38 27.51 31.06
N ARG A 8 70.96 28.73 31.28
CA ARG A 8 70.68 29.89 30.43
C ARG A 8 69.73 29.87 29.25
N LEU A 9 68.81 30.82 29.40
CA LEU A 9 68.00 31.49 28.35
C LEU A 9 68.84 31.90 27.12
N THR A 10 68.19 31.72 25.92
CA THR A 10 68.37 32.65 24.82
C THR A 10 67.05 32.84 24.13
N GLN A 11 66.56 34.07 24.07
CA GLN A 11 65.36 34.51 23.39
C GLN A 11 65.56 34.40 21.88
N CYS A 12 64.57 33.76 21.20
CA CYS A 12 64.27 33.99 19.78
C CYS A 12 62.79 34.33 19.62
N LEU A 13 62.53 35.61 19.34
CA LEU A 13 61.25 36.07 18.83
C LEU A 13 61.03 35.44 17.50
N ALA A 14 59.97 34.59 17.41
CA ALA A 14 59.37 34.18 16.16
C ALA A 14 57.99 34.78 16.07
N PHE A 15 57.77 35.62 15.08
CA PHE A 15 56.46 36.18 14.68
C PHE A 15 55.50 35.05 14.31
N LEU A 16 54.50 34.83 15.14
CA LEU A 16 53.35 34.03 14.78
C LEU A 16 52.33 34.92 14.02
N PHE A 17 52.29 34.79 12.71
CA PHE A 17 51.17 35.24 11.91
C PHE A 17 49.97 34.35 12.26
N ALA A 18 49.08 34.83 13.09
CA ALA A 18 47.78 34.25 13.29
C ALA A 18 46.95 34.44 12.00
N LEU A 19 46.83 33.40 11.18
CA LEU A 19 45.76 33.34 10.18
C LEU A 19 44.44 33.28 10.94
N ALA A 20 43.76 34.40 11.06
CA ALA A 20 42.37 34.44 11.46
C ALA A 20 41.56 33.82 10.34
N VAL A 21 41.26 32.53 10.45
CA VAL A 21 40.19 31.94 9.70
C VAL A 21 38.90 32.57 10.22
N SER A 22 38.39 33.54 9.49
CA SER A 22 37.05 34.08 9.72
C SER A 22 36.06 32.99 9.45
N LEU A 23 35.55 32.33 10.50
CA LEU A 23 34.36 31.54 10.43
C LEU A 23 33.22 32.44 9.96
N PRO A 24 32.43 32.07 8.95
CA PRO A 24 31.33 32.90 8.53
C PRO A 24 30.35 33.04 9.70
N VAL A 25 30.08 34.28 10.07
CA VAL A 25 29.03 34.61 11.05
C VAL A 25 27.70 34.19 10.44
N ALA A 26 27.12 33.16 10.98
CA ALA A 26 25.74 32.79 10.61
C ALA A 26 24.85 33.97 10.94
N ALA A 27 24.09 34.44 9.96
CA ALA A 27 23.02 35.40 10.20
C ALA A 27 22.08 34.79 11.26
N ASP A 28 21.51 35.64 12.12
CA ASP A 28 20.70 35.23 13.29
C ASP A 28 19.46 34.38 12.91
N ASP A 29 19.17 34.30 11.61
CA ASP A 29 18.09 33.50 10.99
C ASP A 29 18.54 32.11 10.49
N GLY A 30 19.81 31.73 10.63
CA GLY A 30 20.37 30.46 10.18
C GLY A 30 20.50 30.34 8.65
N VAL A 31 20.48 31.46 7.93
CA VAL A 31 20.71 31.54 6.48
C VAL A 31 22.14 32.00 6.23
N LEU A 32 22.91 31.13 5.56
CA LEU A 32 24.26 31.49 5.14
C LEU A 32 24.19 32.31 3.85
N ASN A 33 24.94 33.42 3.81
CA ASN A 33 25.09 34.24 2.60
C ASN A 33 26.00 33.60 1.55
N GLU A 34 26.53 32.42 1.81
CA GLU A 34 27.36 31.66 0.91
C GLU A 34 26.51 31.00 -0.19
N ARG A 35 27.10 30.87 -1.37
CA ARG A 35 26.49 30.15 -2.48
C ARG A 35 26.37 28.67 -2.09
N PRO A 36 25.14 28.08 -2.15
CA PRO A 36 24.95 26.68 -1.78
C PRO A 36 25.75 25.75 -2.70
N PRO A 37 26.25 24.60 -2.20
CA PRO A 37 26.90 23.60 -3.03
C PRO A 37 25.97 23.12 -4.15
N LYS A 38 26.55 22.84 -5.34
CA LYS A 38 25.79 22.38 -6.51
C LYS A 38 25.02 21.08 -6.21
N SER A 39 25.60 20.15 -5.48
CA SER A 39 24.97 18.91 -5.04
C SER A 39 23.72 19.15 -4.18
N LYS A 40 23.73 20.15 -3.31
CA LYS A 40 22.57 20.53 -2.49
C LYS A 40 21.44 21.11 -3.33
N LEU A 41 21.77 21.89 -4.38
CA LEU A 41 20.76 22.41 -5.31
C LEU A 41 20.15 21.30 -6.17
N GLU A 42 20.96 20.35 -6.64
CA GLU A 42 20.49 19.20 -7.42
C GLU A 42 19.58 18.30 -6.59
N GLN A 43 19.98 17.96 -5.37
CA GLN A 43 19.15 17.19 -4.46
C GLN A 43 17.89 17.96 -4.06
N GLY A 44 18.00 19.23 -3.71
CA GLY A 44 16.85 20.09 -3.39
C GLY A 44 15.87 20.24 -4.55
N LYS A 45 16.35 20.23 -5.81
CA LYS A 45 15.50 20.18 -7.00
C LYS A 45 14.74 18.86 -7.11
N ALA A 46 15.41 17.74 -6.91
CA ALA A 46 14.79 16.42 -6.92
C ALA A 46 13.70 16.32 -5.84
N ASP A 47 14.01 16.74 -4.63
CA ASP A 47 13.08 16.75 -3.50
C ASP A 47 11.91 17.72 -3.71
N PHE A 48 12.15 18.89 -4.33
CA PHE A 48 11.11 19.83 -4.73
C PHE A 48 10.14 19.21 -5.73
N LEU A 49 10.66 18.54 -6.76
CA LEU A 49 9.84 17.87 -7.76
C LEU A 49 8.97 16.76 -7.15
N ALA A 50 9.50 16.05 -6.19
CA ALA A 50 8.78 14.97 -5.50
C ALA A 50 7.70 15.48 -4.53
N ASN A 51 7.92 16.60 -3.84
CA ASN A 51 7.08 17.02 -2.71
C ASN A 51 6.27 18.30 -2.94
N CYS A 52 6.72 19.21 -3.80
CA CYS A 52 6.15 20.56 -3.92
C CYS A 52 5.59 20.89 -5.31
N ALA A 53 6.17 20.29 -6.37
CA ALA A 53 5.82 20.62 -7.76
C ALA A 53 4.39 20.27 -8.13
N ALA A 54 3.74 19.35 -7.41
CA ALA A 54 2.33 19.02 -7.62
C ALA A 54 1.40 20.25 -7.50
N CYS A 55 1.72 21.17 -6.58
CA CYS A 55 0.96 22.40 -6.36
C CYS A 55 1.65 23.61 -7.01
N HIS A 56 2.96 23.76 -6.76
CA HIS A 56 3.70 24.94 -7.20
C HIS A 56 4.26 24.82 -8.62
N GLN A 57 4.05 23.72 -9.31
CA GLN A 57 4.54 23.34 -10.64
C GLN A 57 6.08 23.23 -10.73
N PRO A 58 6.63 22.44 -11.68
CA PRO A 58 8.09 22.26 -11.82
C PRO A 58 8.83 23.58 -12.10
N ASN A 59 8.16 24.57 -12.68
CA ASN A 59 8.70 25.91 -13.01
C ASN A 59 8.45 26.95 -11.90
N GLY A 60 7.90 26.56 -10.77
CA GLY A 60 7.60 27.42 -9.64
C GLY A 60 6.50 28.46 -9.86
N LYS A 61 5.80 28.46 -11.02
CA LYS A 61 4.79 29.49 -11.34
C LYS A 61 3.46 29.29 -10.60
N GLY A 62 3.27 28.15 -9.93
CA GLY A 62 2.01 27.85 -9.28
C GLY A 62 0.83 27.80 -10.27
N MET A 63 -0.36 28.11 -9.78
CA MET A 63 -1.57 28.21 -10.60
C MET A 63 -2.36 29.44 -10.14
N PRO A 64 -2.55 30.44 -10.99
CA PRO A 64 -3.23 31.69 -10.63
C PRO A 64 -4.57 31.43 -9.92
N GLY A 65 -4.80 32.10 -8.80
CA GLY A 65 -6.01 31.95 -7.98
C GLY A 65 -6.18 30.62 -7.24
N VAL A 66 -5.29 29.62 -7.49
CA VAL A 66 -5.38 28.29 -6.87
C VAL A 66 -4.16 28.01 -6.00
N PHE A 67 -2.97 28.02 -6.57
CA PHE A 67 -1.71 27.79 -5.85
C PHE A 67 -0.75 28.96 -6.10
N PRO A 68 -0.21 29.58 -5.06
CA PRO A 68 0.65 30.75 -5.22
C PRO A 68 1.96 30.39 -5.94
N PRO A 69 2.52 31.33 -6.74
CA PRO A 69 3.82 31.15 -7.34
C PRO A 69 4.91 31.16 -6.29
N LEU A 70 5.94 30.33 -6.49
CA LEU A 70 7.24 30.43 -5.82
C LEU A 70 8.23 31.21 -6.67
N ALA A 71 8.02 31.28 -8.00
CA ALA A 71 8.84 32.05 -8.91
C ALA A 71 8.60 33.56 -8.69
N LYS A 72 9.67 34.32 -8.42
CA LYS A 72 9.62 35.77 -8.15
C LYS A 72 8.59 36.12 -7.06
N SER A 73 8.44 35.25 -6.05
CA SER A 73 7.43 35.42 -5.02
C SER A 73 7.81 36.49 -4.01
N ASP A 74 6.91 37.45 -3.80
CA ASP A 74 7.06 38.47 -2.75
C ASP A 74 6.99 37.90 -1.33
N PHE A 75 6.49 36.69 -1.16
CA PHE A 75 6.50 35.94 0.10
C PHE A 75 7.89 35.37 0.45
N LEU A 76 8.73 35.10 -0.56
CA LEU A 76 10.07 34.54 -0.38
C LEU A 76 11.12 35.64 -0.18
N LYS A 77 11.00 36.39 0.92
CA LYS A 77 11.95 37.45 1.34
C LYS A 77 12.76 37.02 2.55
N LYS A 78 13.99 37.53 2.66
CA LYS A 78 14.80 37.34 3.86
C LYS A 78 14.21 38.17 5.02
N PRO A 79 14.25 37.66 6.26
CA PRO A 79 14.69 36.32 6.69
C PRO A 79 13.62 35.27 6.30
N TYR A 80 14.05 34.06 5.93
CA TYR A 80 13.16 32.97 5.42
C TYR A 80 12.37 32.24 6.51
N ALA A 81 12.33 32.75 7.73
CA ALA A 81 11.63 32.10 8.84
C ALA A 81 10.13 31.85 8.54
N ALA A 82 9.47 32.80 7.86
CA ALA A 82 8.08 32.64 7.44
C ALA A 82 7.92 31.50 6.42
N ALA A 83 8.81 31.42 5.42
CA ALA A 83 8.79 30.37 4.42
C ALA A 83 9.08 28.98 5.03
N ILE A 84 10.03 28.89 5.97
CA ILE A 84 10.33 27.66 6.72
C ILE A 84 9.10 27.24 7.54
N LYS A 85 8.49 28.18 8.27
CA LYS A 85 7.30 27.93 9.09
C LYS A 85 6.13 27.46 8.22
N GLN A 86 5.90 28.13 7.09
CA GLN A 86 4.87 27.77 6.12
C GLN A 86 5.08 26.35 5.57
N ALA A 87 6.30 26.01 5.20
CA ALA A 87 6.62 24.68 4.70
C ALA A 87 6.46 23.59 5.78
N LEU A 88 6.90 23.86 7.03
CA LEU A 88 6.79 22.92 8.13
C LEU A 88 5.34 22.63 8.55
N TYR A 89 4.56 23.70 8.71
CA TYR A 89 3.25 23.60 9.37
C TYR A 89 2.09 23.79 8.41
N GLY A 90 2.38 24.11 7.14
CA GLY A 90 1.34 24.41 6.18
C GLY A 90 0.63 25.74 6.48
N SER A 91 -0.45 25.99 5.80
CA SER A 91 -1.35 27.13 6.06
C SER A 91 -2.77 26.85 5.59
N SER A 92 -3.71 27.51 6.20
CA SER A 92 -5.12 27.55 5.79
C SER A 92 -5.61 29.01 5.87
N GLY A 93 -6.57 29.34 5.02
CA GLY A 93 -7.11 30.69 4.94
C GLY A 93 -6.55 31.52 3.80
N GLU A 94 -7.01 32.78 3.72
CA GLU A 94 -6.63 33.69 2.64
C GLU A 94 -5.18 34.20 2.85
N MET A 95 -4.40 34.21 1.75
CA MET A 95 -3.09 34.84 1.68
C MET A 95 -2.94 35.56 0.33
N THR A 96 -2.18 36.63 0.33
CA THR A 96 -1.88 37.37 -0.90
C THR A 96 -0.41 37.15 -1.28
N VAL A 97 -0.17 36.74 -2.53
CA VAL A 97 1.17 36.59 -3.09
C VAL A 97 1.21 37.29 -4.44
N ASN A 98 2.19 38.17 -4.64
CA ASN A 98 2.32 39.01 -5.84
C ASN A 98 1.00 39.75 -6.19
N GLY A 99 0.28 40.27 -5.17
CA GLY A 99 -0.97 40.98 -5.35
C GLY A 99 -2.19 40.12 -5.66
N VAL A 100 -2.05 38.79 -5.82
CA VAL A 100 -3.15 37.86 -6.07
C VAL A 100 -3.56 37.16 -4.78
N LYS A 101 -4.87 37.09 -4.50
CA LYS A 101 -5.42 36.37 -3.35
C LYS A 101 -5.52 34.88 -3.61
N TYR A 102 -5.07 34.07 -2.65
CA TYR A 102 -5.13 32.61 -2.62
C TYR A 102 -5.81 32.17 -1.34
N ASN A 103 -6.76 31.27 -1.42
CA ASN A 103 -7.50 30.76 -0.24
C ASN A 103 -7.54 29.22 -0.29
N ASN A 104 -6.38 28.59 -0.42
CA ASN A 104 -6.27 27.14 -0.39
C ASN A 104 -5.32 26.68 0.72
N THR A 105 -5.56 25.49 1.24
CA THR A 105 -4.72 24.90 2.27
C THR A 105 -3.41 24.39 1.67
N MET A 106 -2.28 24.88 2.15
CA MET A 106 -0.97 24.25 1.95
C MET A 106 -0.79 23.16 3.01
N PRO A 107 -0.58 21.90 2.65
CA PRO A 107 -0.36 20.85 3.64
C PRO A 107 0.98 21.05 4.37
N ALA A 108 1.05 20.64 5.63
CA ALA A 108 2.29 20.65 6.40
C ALA A 108 3.28 19.60 5.86
N MET A 109 4.56 19.98 5.71
CA MET A 109 5.64 19.09 5.31
C MET A 109 6.49 18.68 6.51
N SER A 110 5.91 18.65 7.71
CA SER A 110 6.58 18.29 8.97
C SER A 110 7.14 16.86 8.99
N HIS A 111 6.70 16.01 8.07
CA HIS A 111 7.21 14.66 7.88
C HIS A 111 8.58 14.58 7.17
N LEU A 112 9.01 15.67 6.51
CA LEU A 112 10.32 15.75 5.89
C LEU A 112 11.40 16.02 6.95
N SER A 113 12.60 15.47 6.75
CA SER A 113 13.73 15.78 7.61
C SER A 113 14.15 17.26 7.50
N ASP A 114 14.87 17.75 8.49
CA ASP A 114 15.37 19.13 8.48
C ASP A 114 16.32 19.37 7.31
N GLU A 115 17.12 18.38 6.94
CA GLU A 115 18.05 18.40 5.80
C GLU A 115 17.30 18.46 4.47
N THR A 116 16.28 17.60 4.28
CA THR A 116 15.44 17.56 3.07
C THR A 116 14.72 18.89 2.89
N LEU A 117 14.07 19.39 3.93
CA LEU A 117 13.33 20.65 3.85
C LEU A 117 14.25 21.85 3.61
N ALA A 118 15.42 21.89 4.25
CA ALA A 118 16.44 22.89 4.00
C ALA A 118 16.97 22.84 2.56
N GLY A 119 17.15 21.66 2.00
CA GLY A 119 17.52 21.43 0.60
C GLY A 119 16.48 21.98 -0.37
N ILE A 120 15.21 21.60 -0.18
CA ILE A 120 14.07 22.09 -0.98
C ILE A 120 13.99 23.62 -0.95
N LEU A 121 13.99 24.20 0.24
CA LEU A 121 13.87 25.66 0.38
C LEU A 121 15.11 26.37 -0.18
N THR A 122 16.32 25.82 -0.02
CA THR A 122 17.53 26.34 -0.66
C THR A 122 17.39 26.35 -2.19
N TYR A 123 16.88 25.25 -2.79
CA TYR A 123 16.61 25.21 -4.23
C TYR A 123 15.59 26.29 -4.64
N VAL A 124 14.46 26.40 -3.93
CA VAL A 124 13.38 27.35 -4.25
C VAL A 124 13.88 28.79 -4.22
N VAL A 125 14.61 29.18 -3.16
CA VAL A 125 15.09 30.58 -3.05
C VAL A 125 16.22 30.92 -4.02
N ASN A 126 16.90 29.92 -4.61
CA ASN A 126 17.92 30.12 -5.66
C ASN A 126 17.39 29.90 -7.08
N SER A 127 16.07 29.66 -7.24
CA SER A 127 15.43 29.39 -8.53
C SER A 127 14.54 30.55 -8.94
N TRP A 128 14.28 30.64 -10.24
CA TRP A 128 13.25 31.47 -10.86
C TRP A 128 13.27 32.95 -10.49
N GLY A 129 14.46 33.52 -10.21
CA GLY A 129 14.64 34.95 -9.91
C GLY A 129 14.29 35.34 -8.46
N ASN A 130 14.34 34.40 -7.53
CA ASN A 130 14.21 34.64 -6.10
C ASN A 130 15.53 35.16 -5.49
N PRO A 131 15.53 35.74 -4.26
CA PRO A 131 16.65 36.46 -3.69
C PRO A 131 17.94 35.65 -3.40
N GLY A 132 17.87 34.31 -3.45
CA GLY A 132 19.01 33.43 -3.18
C GLY A 132 19.35 33.26 -1.69
N GLY A 133 20.14 32.25 -1.38
CA GLY A 133 20.64 31.97 -0.02
C GLY A 133 20.82 30.47 0.21
N ASN A 134 21.45 30.12 1.34
CA ASN A 134 21.65 28.72 1.73
C ASN A 134 20.99 28.49 3.10
N ILE A 135 19.77 27.92 3.08
CA ILE A 135 18.99 27.61 4.28
C ILE A 135 19.58 26.34 4.91
N THR A 136 19.90 26.40 6.19
CA THR A 136 20.53 25.28 6.91
C THR A 136 19.49 24.37 7.58
N ALA A 137 19.82 23.10 7.78
CA ALA A 137 19.01 22.18 8.57
C ALA A 137 18.82 22.69 10.01
N ALA A 138 19.82 23.39 10.57
CA ALA A 138 19.73 24.03 11.89
C ALA A 138 18.64 25.11 11.94
N ALA A 139 18.50 25.92 10.88
CA ALA A 139 17.41 26.92 10.78
C ALA A 139 16.02 26.25 10.77
N VAL A 140 15.86 25.16 10.04
CA VAL A 140 14.62 24.38 10.01
C VAL A 140 14.34 23.77 11.39
N LYS A 141 15.32 23.16 12.02
CA LYS A 141 15.24 22.56 13.36
C LYS A 141 14.86 23.59 14.44
N LYS A 142 15.46 24.80 14.38
CA LYS A 142 15.16 25.90 15.31
C LYS A 142 13.70 26.33 15.25
N ILE A 143 13.10 26.31 14.06
CA ILE A 143 11.67 26.63 13.87
C ILE A 143 10.78 25.45 14.25
N ARG A 144 11.16 24.22 13.90
CA ARG A 144 10.45 23.00 14.30
C ARG A 144 10.36 22.84 15.81
N GLY A 145 11.46 23.15 16.56
CA GLY A 145 11.49 23.03 18.03
C GLY A 145 10.67 24.06 18.80
N LYS A 146 10.29 25.19 18.18
CA LYS A 146 9.52 26.27 18.84
C LYS A 146 8.01 26.01 18.90
N SER A 147 7.49 24.96 18.28
CA SER A 147 6.03 24.75 18.07
C SER A 147 5.43 23.52 18.76
N ILE A 148 6.07 22.95 19.79
CA ILE A 148 5.50 21.80 20.54
C ILE A 148 4.47 22.25 21.61
N ALA A 149 4.12 23.50 21.67
CA ALA A 149 3.10 24.02 22.59
C ALA A 149 1.95 24.68 21.85
N LYS A 150 0.97 23.91 21.46
CA LYS A 150 -0.47 24.12 21.32
C LYS A 150 -1.08 23.57 20.02
N ASN A 151 -2.04 22.66 20.24
CA ASN A 151 -3.15 22.26 19.37
C ASN A 151 -2.77 21.57 18.05
N ASP A 152 -2.72 20.27 18.14
CA ASP A 152 -2.83 19.38 16.98
C ASP A 152 -4.31 19.09 16.71
N PRO A 153 -4.98 19.79 15.76
CA PRO A 153 -6.21 19.24 15.21
C PRO A 153 -5.80 18.12 14.29
N ALA A 154 -6.35 16.95 14.49
CA ALA A 154 -6.15 15.72 13.74
C ALA A 154 -5.83 16.00 12.27
N GLN A 155 -4.56 15.97 11.93
CA GLN A 155 -4.09 16.14 10.57
C GLN A 155 -4.52 14.92 9.78
N GLY A 156 -5.28 15.18 8.73
CA GLY A 156 -5.61 14.17 7.74
C GLY A 156 -4.31 13.56 7.22
N GLU A 157 -4.03 12.35 7.69
CA GLU A 157 -2.81 11.63 7.37
C GLU A 157 -2.70 11.34 5.88
N SER A 158 -1.56 11.70 5.32
CA SER A 158 -1.16 11.33 3.98
C SER A 158 -1.00 9.81 3.92
N HIS A 159 -1.80 9.15 3.10
CA HIS A 159 -1.52 7.78 2.73
C HIS A 159 -0.60 7.77 1.51
N PRO A 160 0.60 7.18 1.61
CA PRO A 160 1.28 6.75 0.39
C PRO A 160 0.30 5.83 -0.31
N GLY A 161 0.00 6.14 -1.56
CA GLY A 161 -1.05 5.46 -2.31
C GLY A 161 -0.90 3.96 -2.23
N THR A 162 -1.80 3.32 -1.54
CA THR A 162 -1.94 1.86 -1.49
C THR A 162 -2.19 1.25 -2.86
N ASN A 163 -2.32 2.10 -3.89
CA ASN A 163 -2.76 1.72 -5.23
C ASN A 163 -1.92 2.30 -6.37
N VAL A 164 -0.67 2.73 -6.14
CA VAL A 164 0.22 3.07 -7.27
C VAL A 164 0.38 1.87 -8.21
N ALA A 165 0.31 0.66 -7.67
CA ALA A 165 0.26 -0.58 -8.42
C ALA A 165 -1.01 -0.77 -9.26
N GLU A 166 -2.13 -0.16 -8.84
CA GLU A 166 -3.42 -0.29 -9.52
C GLU A 166 -3.61 0.73 -10.64
N MET A 167 -2.63 1.58 -10.86
CA MET A 167 -2.79 2.80 -11.64
C MET A 167 -2.47 2.71 -13.12
N LYS A 168 -1.73 1.71 -13.56
CA LYS A 168 -1.39 1.55 -14.99
C LYS A 168 -2.26 0.49 -15.63
N TYR A 169 -3.49 0.85 -15.95
CA TYR A 169 -4.36 -0.02 -16.72
C TYR A 169 -4.91 0.71 -17.96
N LYS A 170 -4.47 0.27 -19.14
CA LYS A 170 -5.12 0.58 -20.42
C LYS A 170 -5.92 -0.65 -20.86
N GLY A 171 -7.24 -0.54 -20.81
CA GLY A 171 -8.17 -1.31 -21.61
C GLY A 171 -8.37 -2.79 -21.29
N ALA A 172 -9.04 -3.10 -20.17
CA ALA A 172 -10.00 -4.19 -20.17
C ALA A 172 -11.40 -3.60 -20.03
N PRO A 173 -12.43 -4.23 -20.59
CA PRO A 173 -13.77 -3.79 -20.34
C PRO A 173 -14.05 -3.93 -18.85
N ALA A 174 -14.20 -2.79 -18.18
CA ALA A 174 -14.76 -2.76 -16.85
C ALA A 174 -16.10 -3.47 -16.88
N ALA A 175 -16.44 -4.06 -15.75
CA ALA A 175 -17.85 -4.38 -15.52
C ALA A 175 -18.66 -3.12 -15.84
N VAL A 176 -19.44 -3.16 -16.91
CA VAL A 176 -20.28 -2.06 -17.32
C VAL A 176 -21.28 -1.83 -16.19
N PRO A 177 -21.33 -0.64 -15.59
CA PRO A 177 -22.41 -0.31 -14.68
C PRO A 177 -23.73 -0.45 -15.44
N PRO A 178 -24.78 -1.02 -14.87
CA PRO A 178 -26.03 -1.18 -15.54
C PRO A 178 -26.71 0.14 -15.87
N ALA A 179 -27.71 0.05 -16.72
CA ALA A 179 -28.49 1.06 -17.41
C ALA A 179 -28.56 2.48 -16.80
N ALA A 180 -28.53 3.43 -17.69
CA ALA A 180 -28.54 4.87 -17.53
C ALA A 180 -29.42 5.38 -16.36
N ALA A 181 -28.80 5.76 -15.25
CA ALA A 181 -29.46 6.65 -14.30
C ALA A 181 -29.63 8.03 -14.94
N LYS A 182 -30.79 8.67 -14.72
CA LYS A 182 -31.01 10.07 -15.14
C LYS A 182 -29.92 10.94 -14.55
N VAL A 183 -29.22 11.69 -15.39
CA VAL A 183 -28.23 12.68 -14.92
C VAL A 183 -29.01 13.78 -14.20
N VAL A 184 -28.91 13.81 -12.87
CA VAL A 184 -29.46 14.89 -12.06
C VAL A 184 -28.39 15.99 -12.01
N TYR A 185 -28.62 17.07 -12.73
CA TYR A 185 -27.76 18.26 -12.67
C TYR A 185 -27.96 18.93 -11.32
N ALA A 186 -26.93 18.91 -10.48
CA ALA A 186 -27.00 19.60 -9.22
C ALA A 186 -26.87 21.13 -9.44
N PRO A 187 -27.68 21.98 -8.78
CA PRO A 187 -27.56 23.43 -8.88
C PRO A 187 -26.14 23.89 -8.55
N GLY A 188 -25.56 24.75 -9.40
CA GLY A 188 -24.20 25.29 -9.22
C GLY A 188 -23.05 24.36 -9.65
N ALA A 189 -23.33 23.16 -10.14
CA ALA A 189 -22.32 22.29 -10.71
C ALA A 189 -21.99 22.68 -12.16
N PRO A 190 -20.72 22.47 -12.62
CA PRO A 190 -20.35 22.71 -14.01
C PRO A 190 -21.16 21.86 -14.98
N LYS A 191 -21.49 22.42 -16.15
CA LYS A 191 -22.23 21.68 -17.18
C LYS A 191 -21.48 20.42 -17.63
N ILE A 192 -22.22 19.31 -17.80
CA ILE A 192 -21.71 18.03 -18.28
C ILE A 192 -22.80 17.36 -19.12
N THR A 193 -22.47 16.82 -20.28
CA THR A 193 -23.42 16.06 -21.10
C THR A 193 -23.63 14.65 -20.55
N LYS A 194 -24.73 14.00 -20.93
CA LYS A 194 -25.00 12.60 -20.54
C LYS A 194 -23.86 11.67 -20.96
N LYS A 195 -23.33 11.82 -22.17
CA LYS A 195 -22.21 11.03 -22.68
C LYS A 195 -20.94 11.24 -21.85
N GLU A 196 -20.61 12.48 -21.53
CA GLU A 196 -19.48 12.83 -20.67
C GLU A 196 -19.68 12.27 -19.24
N PHE A 197 -20.88 12.35 -18.69
CA PHE A 197 -21.19 11.82 -17.38
C PHE A 197 -20.96 10.30 -17.30
N GLU A 198 -21.40 9.53 -18.31
CA GLU A 198 -21.18 8.07 -18.35
C GLU A 198 -19.69 7.72 -18.54
N GLU A 199 -18.96 8.48 -19.37
CA GLU A 199 -17.52 8.32 -19.50
C GLU A 199 -16.82 8.59 -18.15
N ALA A 200 -17.14 9.70 -17.49
CA ALA A 200 -16.56 10.05 -16.20
C ALA A 200 -16.91 9.06 -15.11
N LYS A 201 -18.14 8.54 -15.08
CA LYS A 201 -18.57 7.47 -14.18
C LYS A 201 -17.69 6.23 -14.32
N THR A 202 -17.38 5.86 -15.54
CA THR A 202 -16.50 4.73 -15.85
C THR A 202 -15.08 4.97 -15.36
N ILE A 203 -14.50 6.15 -15.65
CA ILE A 203 -13.17 6.54 -15.17
C ILE A 203 -13.13 6.56 -13.66
N PHE A 204 -14.14 7.14 -12.99
CA PHE A 204 -14.22 7.20 -11.53
C PHE A 204 -14.19 5.80 -10.91
N PHE A 205 -15.01 4.90 -11.42
CA PHE A 205 -15.07 3.53 -10.92
C PHE A 205 -13.72 2.81 -11.09
N GLN A 206 -13.09 3.00 -12.25
CA GLN A 206 -11.82 2.33 -12.56
C GLN A 206 -10.62 2.87 -11.79
N ARG A 207 -10.59 4.19 -11.52
CA ARG A 207 -9.39 4.88 -11.02
C ARG A 207 -9.54 5.45 -9.61
N CYS A 208 -10.72 5.90 -9.23
CA CYS A 208 -10.93 6.75 -8.06
C CYS A 208 -11.67 6.03 -6.93
N ALA A 209 -12.68 5.21 -7.26
CA ALA A 209 -13.58 4.59 -6.28
C ALA A 209 -12.85 3.71 -5.27
N GLY A 210 -11.78 3.04 -5.68
CA GLY A 210 -10.98 2.19 -4.78
C GLY A 210 -10.44 2.94 -3.54
N CYS A 211 -10.15 4.24 -3.68
CA CYS A 211 -9.69 5.08 -2.58
C CYS A 211 -10.79 5.96 -1.99
N HIS A 212 -11.68 6.51 -2.84
CA HIS A 212 -12.67 7.51 -2.42
C HIS A 212 -14.05 6.93 -2.11
N GLY A 213 -14.24 5.61 -2.32
CA GLY A 213 -15.53 4.93 -2.21
C GLY A 213 -16.43 5.17 -3.43
N VAL A 214 -17.30 4.22 -3.74
CA VAL A 214 -18.25 4.32 -4.87
C VAL A 214 -19.26 5.43 -4.63
N LEU A 215 -19.70 5.60 -3.38
CA LEU A 215 -20.60 6.67 -2.93
C LEU A 215 -19.87 7.99 -2.64
N ARG A 216 -18.55 8.07 -2.87
CA ARG A 216 -17.71 9.25 -2.62
C ARG A 216 -17.68 9.75 -1.17
N LYS A 217 -18.14 8.96 -0.22
CA LYS A 217 -18.11 9.31 1.21
C LYS A 217 -16.74 9.18 1.85
N GLY A 218 -15.73 8.82 1.06
CA GLY A 218 -14.36 8.57 1.51
C GLY A 218 -14.16 7.12 1.91
N ALA A 219 -12.88 6.73 1.89
CA ALA A 219 -12.43 5.41 2.33
C ALA A 219 -10.98 5.55 2.80
N THR A 220 -9.99 5.04 2.06
CA THR A 220 -8.58 5.41 2.29
C THR A 220 -8.30 6.83 1.84
N GLY A 221 -8.96 7.29 0.76
CA GLY A 221 -8.95 8.68 0.29
C GLY A 221 -10.03 9.54 0.98
N LYS A 222 -9.86 10.87 0.91
CA LYS A 222 -10.80 11.83 1.47
C LYS A 222 -12.18 11.76 0.78
N PRO A 223 -13.27 12.17 1.44
CA PRO A 223 -14.58 12.30 0.80
C PRO A 223 -14.54 13.26 -0.41
N LEU A 224 -15.30 12.91 -1.44
CA LEU A 224 -15.49 13.69 -2.67
C LEU A 224 -16.98 13.99 -2.90
N THR A 225 -17.70 14.28 -1.83
CA THR A 225 -19.11 14.69 -1.90
C THR A 225 -19.25 16.05 -2.55
N PRO A 226 -20.36 16.36 -3.25
CA PRO A 226 -20.53 17.60 -3.99
C PRO A 226 -20.37 18.87 -3.16
N ASP A 227 -20.77 18.86 -1.90
CA ASP A 227 -20.57 19.97 -0.96
C ASP A 227 -19.09 20.30 -0.73
N ILE A 228 -18.22 19.29 -0.72
CA ILE A 228 -16.77 19.46 -0.61
C ILE A 228 -16.16 19.87 -1.94
N THR A 229 -16.50 19.16 -3.02
CA THR A 229 -15.85 19.34 -4.33
C THR A 229 -16.22 20.65 -4.99
N ARG A 230 -17.46 21.14 -4.82
CA ARG A 230 -17.90 22.48 -5.29
C ARG A 230 -17.17 23.61 -4.59
N LYS A 231 -16.99 23.53 -3.25
CA LYS A 231 -16.19 24.51 -2.50
C LYS A 231 -14.76 24.61 -3.00
N LYS A 232 -14.19 23.50 -3.48
CA LYS A 232 -12.82 23.44 -4.05
C LYS A 232 -12.77 23.99 -5.49
N GLY A 233 -13.83 23.81 -6.26
CA GLY A 233 -13.94 24.27 -7.64
C GLY A 233 -13.18 23.47 -8.67
N THR A 234 -13.55 23.64 -9.93
CA THR A 234 -13.03 22.86 -11.06
C THR A 234 -11.52 23.00 -11.22
N ALA A 235 -10.96 24.21 -11.10
CA ALA A 235 -9.53 24.47 -11.29
C ALA A 235 -8.67 23.71 -10.26
N TYR A 236 -9.07 23.73 -8.99
CA TYR A 236 -8.40 22.97 -7.93
C TYR A 236 -8.44 21.46 -8.18
N LEU A 237 -9.62 20.94 -8.54
CA LEU A 237 -9.80 19.52 -8.80
C LEU A 237 -8.97 19.05 -9.99
N LYS A 238 -8.90 19.85 -11.08
CA LYS A 238 -8.03 19.59 -12.23
C LYS A 238 -6.57 19.48 -11.83
N ALA A 239 -6.09 20.44 -11.05
CA ALA A 239 -4.70 20.44 -10.58
C ALA A 239 -4.39 19.21 -9.73
N LEU A 240 -5.27 18.90 -8.77
CA LEU A 240 -5.10 17.75 -7.89
C LEU A 240 -5.13 16.41 -8.64
N ILE A 241 -6.02 16.26 -9.61
CA ILE A 241 -6.09 15.05 -10.45
C ILE A 241 -4.84 14.95 -11.34
N LYS A 242 -4.38 16.06 -11.92
CA LYS A 242 -3.24 16.09 -12.83
C LYS A 242 -1.92 15.75 -12.13
N PHE A 243 -1.67 16.40 -10.99
CA PHE A 243 -0.37 16.35 -10.32
C PHE A 243 -0.35 15.44 -9.10
N GLY A 244 -1.51 14.96 -8.62
CA GLY A 244 -1.62 14.18 -7.40
C GLY A 244 -1.36 14.99 -6.13
N SER A 245 -1.05 14.31 -5.05
CA SER A 245 -0.64 14.95 -3.79
C SER A 245 0.43 14.13 -3.06
N PRO A 246 1.32 14.77 -2.27
CA PRO A 246 2.24 14.06 -1.40
C PRO A 246 1.54 13.16 -0.38
N ALA A 247 0.25 13.42 -0.15
CA ALA A 247 -0.62 12.63 0.70
C ALA A 247 -1.10 11.30 0.07
N GLY A 248 -0.49 10.87 -1.04
CA GLY A 248 -0.75 9.58 -1.66
C GLY A 248 -1.83 9.57 -2.74
N MET A 249 -2.38 10.73 -3.13
CA MET A 249 -3.18 10.79 -4.34
C MET A 249 -2.28 10.74 -5.57
N PRO A 250 -2.53 9.82 -6.51
CA PRO A 250 -1.71 9.68 -7.70
C PRO A 250 -1.77 10.87 -8.65
N ASN A 251 -0.68 11.05 -9.38
CA ASN A 251 -0.51 12.08 -10.40
C ASN A 251 -1.04 11.63 -11.77
N TRP A 252 -2.34 11.42 -11.87
CA TRP A 252 -3.00 10.80 -13.02
C TRP A 252 -2.69 11.44 -14.37
N GLY A 253 -2.46 12.75 -14.40
CA GLY A 253 -2.11 13.47 -15.63
C GLY A 253 -0.64 13.36 -15.99
N THR A 254 0.27 13.62 -15.05
CA THR A 254 1.72 13.58 -15.34
C THR A 254 2.26 12.16 -15.49
N SER A 255 1.53 11.15 -15.02
CA SER A 255 1.81 9.75 -15.32
C SER A 255 1.30 9.30 -16.70
N GLY A 256 0.53 10.13 -17.42
CA GLY A 256 -0.06 9.80 -18.71
C GLY A 256 -1.30 8.88 -18.64
N GLU A 257 -1.83 8.62 -17.45
CA GLU A 257 -3.01 7.75 -17.25
C GLU A 257 -4.32 8.44 -17.68
N LEU A 258 -4.41 9.74 -17.47
CA LEU A 258 -5.52 10.58 -17.92
C LEU A 258 -4.98 11.76 -18.74
N ASN A 259 -5.57 12.02 -19.90
CA ASN A 259 -5.28 13.21 -20.69
C ASN A 259 -6.01 14.45 -20.12
N ASP A 260 -5.64 15.65 -20.58
CA ASP A 260 -6.19 16.92 -20.08
C ASP A 260 -7.72 17.03 -20.24
N ARG A 261 -8.30 16.46 -21.30
CA ARG A 261 -9.76 16.39 -21.49
C ARG A 261 -10.42 15.51 -20.43
N GLN A 262 -9.85 14.35 -20.15
CA GLN A 262 -10.37 13.44 -19.12
C GLN A 262 -10.23 14.02 -17.71
N ILE A 263 -9.15 14.75 -17.44
CA ILE A 263 -8.94 15.47 -16.19
C ILE A 263 -9.99 16.55 -15.98
N ASP A 264 -10.27 17.35 -17.03
CA ASP A 264 -11.33 18.37 -17.01
C ASP A 264 -12.69 17.72 -16.77
N LEU A 265 -12.97 16.66 -17.51
CA LEU A 265 -14.20 15.89 -17.37
C LEU A 265 -14.38 15.36 -15.95
N MET A 266 -13.34 14.76 -15.36
CA MET A 266 -13.38 14.25 -13.99
C MET A 266 -13.59 15.37 -12.97
N ALA A 267 -12.93 16.50 -13.12
CA ALA A 267 -13.09 17.64 -12.23
C ALA A 267 -14.53 18.21 -12.26
N ARG A 268 -15.16 18.27 -13.44
CA ARG A 268 -16.58 18.64 -13.58
C ARG A 268 -17.50 17.59 -12.97
N TYR A 269 -17.27 16.31 -13.28
CA TYR A 269 -18.06 15.18 -12.80
C TYR A 269 -18.09 15.06 -11.27
N LEU A 270 -16.98 15.29 -10.61
CA LEU A 270 -16.90 15.20 -9.13
C LEU A 270 -17.77 16.22 -8.41
N GLN A 271 -18.23 17.27 -9.07
CA GLN A 271 -19.09 18.31 -8.52
C GLN A 271 -20.59 18.00 -8.65
N HIS A 272 -20.93 16.90 -9.34
CA HIS A 272 -22.29 16.36 -9.42
C HIS A 272 -22.50 15.24 -8.39
N GLU A 273 -23.78 14.96 -8.06
CA GLU A 273 -24.12 13.84 -7.21
C GLU A 273 -23.59 12.52 -7.81
N PRO A 274 -23.01 11.64 -6.99
CA PRO A 274 -22.61 10.34 -7.47
C PRO A 274 -23.84 9.54 -7.90
N PRO A 275 -23.79 8.83 -9.05
CA PRO A 275 -24.85 7.93 -9.40
C PRO A 275 -24.97 6.84 -8.33
N LYS A 276 -26.19 6.48 -7.93
CA LYS A 276 -26.40 5.32 -7.06
C LYS A 276 -25.94 4.06 -7.80
N PRO A 277 -24.91 3.35 -7.33
CA PRO A 277 -24.48 2.13 -8.01
C PRO A 277 -25.53 1.05 -7.79
N PRO A 278 -25.67 0.11 -8.75
CA PRO A 278 -26.63 -0.96 -8.62
C PRO A 278 -26.25 -1.91 -7.48
N GLU A 279 -27.24 -2.52 -6.88
CA GLU A 279 -27.04 -3.69 -6.03
C GLU A 279 -26.72 -4.92 -6.89
N TYR A 280 -26.15 -5.94 -6.30
CA TYR A 280 -25.78 -7.18 -6.96
C TYR A 280 -26.13 -8.34 -6.03
N GLY A 281 -27.22 -8.99 -6.34
CA GLY A 281 -27.82 -10.02 -5.50
C GLY A 281 -27.71 -11.42 -6.08
N MET A 282 -28.50 -12.33 -5.54
CA MET A 282 -28.50 -13.75 -5.93
C MET A 282 -28.87 -13.95 -7.41
N LYS A 283 -29.80 -13.15 -7.94
CA LYS A 283 -30.24 -13.22 -9.34
C LYS A 283 -29.08 -12.91 -10.30
N GLU A 284 -28.36 -11.82 -10.05
CA GLU A 284 -27.24 -11.37 -10.86
C GLU A 284 -26.06 -12.34 -10.75
N MET A 285 -25.83 -12.91 -9.56
CA MET A 285 -24.80 -13.92 -9.33
C MET A 285 -25.09 -15.20 -10.12
N LYS A 286 -26.30 -15.74 -10.02
CA LYS A 286 -26.71 -16.94 -10.75
C LYS A 286 -26.68 -16.77 -12.27
N ALA A 287 -26.93 -15.55 -12.77
CA ALA A 287 -26.84 -15.25 -14.20
C ALA A 287 -25.39 -15.31 -14.74
N THR A 288 -24.39 -15.17 -13.87
CA THR A 288 -22.97 -15.21 -14.23
C THR A 288 -22.27 -16.51 -13.81
N TRP A 289 -22.91 -17.31 -12.98
CA TRP A 289 -22.38 -18.58 -12.50
C TRP A 289 -22.30 -19.61 -13.60
N LYS A 290 -21.14 -20.24 -13.75
CA LYS A 290 -20.89 -21.30 -14.74
C LYS A 290 -20.03 -22.40 -14.15
N VAL A 291 -20.47 -23.62 -14.29
CA VAL A 291 -19.65 -24.81 -14.06
C VAL A 291 -19.09 -25.24 -15.42
N LEU A 292 -17.82 -24.93 -15.65
CA LEU A 292 -17.14 -25.17 -16.93
C LEU A 292 -16.84 -26.68 -17.13
N VAL A 293 -16.47 -27.35 -16.03
CA VAL A 293 -16.27 -28.79 -15.99
C VAL A 293 -17.10 -29.36 -14.84
N PRO A 294 -18.15 -30.12 -15.11
CA PRO A 294 -18.97 -30.76 -14.08
C PRO A 294 -18.12 -31.60 -13.11
N VAL A 295 -18.49 -31.61 -11.82
CA VAL A 295 -17.70 -32.27 -10.77
C VAL A 295 -17.45 -33.76 -11.07
N ASN A 296 -18.46 -34.45 -11.57
CA ASN A 296 -18.36 -35.86 -11.95
C ASN A 296 -17.50 -36.15 -13.19
N LYS A 297 -17.13 -35.11 -13.95
CA LYS A 297 -16.22 -35.19 -15.09
C LYS A 297 -14.77 -34.81 -14.73
N ARG A 298 -14.53 -34.29 -13.52
CA ARG A 298 -13.18 -33.95 -13.04
C ARG A 298 -12.45 -35.23 -12.64
N PRO A 299 -11.11 -35.28 -12.85
CA PRO A 299 -10.32 -36.45 -12.50
C PRO A 299 -10.36 -36.69 -10.98
N LYS A 300 -10.52 -37.96 -10.58
CA LYS A 300 -10.46 -38.36 -9.17
C LYS A 300 -9.04 -38.39 -8.63
N ARG A 301 -8.05 -38.51 -9.49
CA ARG A 301 -6.62 -38.51 -9.20
C ARG A 301 -5.91 -37.48 -10.06
N LYS A 302 -4.77 -36.98 -9.57
CA LYS A 302 -3.91 -36.06 -10.34
C LYS A 302 -3.48 -36.70 -11.65
N MET A 303 -3.76 -36.03 -12.79
CA MET A 303 -3.46 -36.52 -14.14
C MET A 303 -2.08 -36.08 -14.63
N ASN A 304 -1.56 -34.98 -14.12
CA ASN A 304 -0.25 -34.43 -14.47
C ASN A 304 0.85 -34.94 -13.53
N LYS A 305 2.12 -34.70 -13.89
CA LYS A 305 3.31 -35.11 -13.11
C LYS A 305 3.87 -34.01 -12.20
N LEU A 306 3.15 -32.89 -12.04
CA LEU A 306 3.63 -31.75 -11.26
C LEU A 306 3.78 -32.09 -9.77
N ASN A 307 4.81 -31.56 -9.15
CA ASN A 307 4.92 -31.47 -7.71
C ASN A 307 4.05 -30.31 -7.22
N LEU A 308 2.79 -30.62 -6.81
CA LEU A 308 1.84 -29.57 -6.42
C LEU A 308 2.33 -28.77 -5.22
N ASP A 309 3.03 -29.38 -4.25
CA ASP A 309 3.55 -28.66 -3.10
C ASP A 309 4.51 -27.55 -3.51
N ASN A 310 5.29 -27.74 -4.59
CA ASN A 310 6.20 -26.73 -5.09
C ASN A 310 5.67 -25.95 -6.31
N LEU A 311 4.35 -25.98 -6.54
CA LEU A 311 3.72 -25.18 -7.59
C LEU A 311 3.42 -23.76 -7.07
N PHE A 312 3.58 -22.76 -7.95
CA PHE A 312 3.24 -21.36 -7.68
C PHE A 312 2.06 -20.91 -8.52
N SER A 313 1.07 -20.29 -7.87
CA SER A 313 0.04 -19.50 -8.53
C SER A 313 0.48 -18.05 -8.54
N VAL A 314 0.68 -17.47 -9.74
CA VAL A 314 1.17 -16.10 -9.92
C VAL A 314 0.10 -15.25 -10.56
N THR A 315 -0.30 -14.19 -9.88
CA THR A 315 -1.30 -13.25 -10.42
C THR A 315 -0.65 -12.34 -11.46
N LEU A 316 -1.11 -12.41 -12.70
CA LEU A 316 -0.76 -11.53 -13.80
C LEU A 316 -1.81 -10.42 -13.87
N ARG A 317 -1.63 -9.42 -13.00
CA ARG A 317 -2.68 -8.50 -12.59
C ARG A 317 -3.37 -7.78 -13.74
N ASP A 318 -2.60 -7.04 -14.55
CA ASP A 318 -3.17 -6.22 -15.63
C ASP A 318 -3.54 -7.02 -16.87
N ALA A 319 -3.08 -8.27 -16.94
CA ALA A 319 -3.53 -9.21 -17.96
C ALA A 319 -4.85 -9.91 -17.60
N GLY A 320 -5.32 -9.81 -16.35
CA GLY A 320 -6.48 -10.55 -15.86
C GLY A 320 -6.31 -12.07 -15.95
N LYS A 321 -5.11 -12.56 -15.62
CA LYS A 321 -4.73 -13.97 -15.76
C LYS A 321 -3.98 -14.46 -14.52
N VAL A 322 -3.91 -15.77 -14.40
CA VAL A 322 -3.01 -16.45 -13.45
C VAL A 322 -2.09 -17.34 -14.22
N ALA A 323 -0.79 -17.25 -13.94
CA ALA A 323 0.19 -18.23 -14.39
C ALA A 323 0.43 -19.28 -13.29
N LEU A 324 0.37 -20.53 -13.64
CA LEU A 324 0.87 -21.62 -12.81
C LEU A 324 2.31 -21.91 -13.23
N ILE A 325 3.24 -21.82 -12.28
CA ILE A 325 4.67 -22.02 -12.53
C ILE A 325 5.16 -23.17 -11.65
N ASP A 326 5.75 -24.16 -12.29
CA ASP A 326 6.38 -25.27 -11.59
C ASP A 326 7.67 -24.80 -10.89
N GLY A 327 7.68 -24.91 -9.55
CA GLY A 327 8.79 -24.47 -8.72
C GLY A 327 10.06 -25.31 -8.88
N ASP A 328 9.96 -26.54 -9.39
CA ASP A 328 11.14 -27.38 -9.61
C ASP A 328 11.83 -27.00 -10.93
N SER A 329 11.11 -26.96 -12.03
CA SER A 329 11.65 -26.65 -13.36
C SER A 329 11.71 -25.16 -13.71
N LYS A 330 11.05 -24.28 -12.95
CA LYS A 330 10.87 -22.83 -13.21
C LYS A 330 10.11 -22.52 -14.50
N LYS A 331 9.35 -23.50 -15.03
CA LYS A 331 8.60 -23.37 -16.28
C LYS A 331 7.12 -23.00 -16.00
N ILE A 332 6.55 -22.18 -16.89
CA ILE A 332 5.12 -21.92 -16.92
C ILE A 332 4.40 -23.19 -17.38
N VAL A 333 3.54 -23.70 -16.53
CA VAL A 333 2.71 -24.88 -16.79
C VAL A 333 1.44 -24.49 -17.53
N SER A 334 0.76 -23.44 -17.06
CA SER A 334 -0.52 -23.01 -17.61
C SER A 334 -0.71 -21.51 -17.37
N ILE A 335 -1.41 -20.85 -18.28
CA ILE A 335 -1.88 -19.46 -18.11
C ILE A 335 -3.38 -19.45 -18.28
N ILE A 336 -4.09 -19.06 -17.24
CA ILE A 336 -5.54 -19.18 -17.11
C ILE A 336 -6.16 -17.80 -17.06
N ASN A 337 -7.17 -17.56 -17.90
CA ASN A 337 -7.96 -16.33 -17.87
C ASN A 337 -8.79 -16.28 -16.59
N THR A 338 -8.77 -15.14 -15.91
CA THR A 338 -9.50 -14.90 -14.66
C THR A 338 -10.25 -13.55 -14.73
N GLY A 339 -10.53 -12.95 -13.58
CA GLY A 339 -11.14 -11.63 -13.54
C GLY A 339 -10.14 -10.48 -13.77
N TYR A 340 -10.66 -9.32 -14.11
CA TYR A 340 -9.90 -8.09 -14.28
C TYR A 340 -9.13 -7.72 -13.01
N ALA A 341 -7.89 -7.27 -13.18
CA ALA A 341 -6.98 -6.89 -12.12
C ALA A 341 -6.95 -7.95 -11.00
N VAL A 342 -6.71 -9.22 -11.39
CA VAL A 342 -6.64 -10.34 -10.47
C VAL A 342 -5.70 -10.02 -9.31
N HIS A 343 -6.21 -10.20 -8.08
CA HIS A 343 -5.55 -9.67 -6.91
C HIS A 343 -4.95 -10.76 -6.03
N ILE A 344 -5.67 -11.85 -5.83
CA ILE A 344 -5.28 -12.89 -4.88
C ILE A 344 -5.61 -14.28 -5.41
N SER A 345 -4.78 -15.24 -5.02
CA SER A 345 -5.05 -16.67 -5.13
C SER A 345 -5.14 -17.28 -3.73
N ARG A 346 -6.08 -18.18 -3.52
CA ARG A 346 -6.18 -19.01 -2.32
C ARG A 346 -6.23 -20.46 -2.70
N LEU A 347 -5.54 -21.28 -1.93
CA LEU A 347 -5.54 -22.72 -2.14
C LEU A 347 -6.58 -23.37 -1.24
N SER A 348 -7.28 -24.39 -1.78
CA SER A 348 -8.13 -25.26 -1.00
C SER A 348 -7.31 -26.00 0.07
N HIS A 349 -7.98 -26.52 1.10
CA HIS A 349 -7.30 -27.29 2.15
C HIS A 349 -6.56 -28.51 1.58
N SER A 350 -7.15 -29.18 0.61
CA SER A 350 -6.55 -30.34 -0.09
C SER A 350 -5.36 -29.99 -0.98
N GLY A 351 -5.12 -28.70 -1.26
CA GLY A 351 -4.12 -28.25 -2.22
C GLY A 351 -4.50 -28.52 -3.70
N ARG A 352 -5.69 -29.05 -3.96
CA ARG A 352 -6.18 -29.37 -5.30
C ARG A 352 -6.65 -28.17 -6.10
N TYR A 353 -7.39 -27.26 -5.44
CA TYR A 353 -8.05 -26.14 -6.11
C TYR A 353 -7.37 -24.82 -5.79
N VAL A 354 -7.31 -23.93 -6.81
CA VAL A 354 -6.96 -22.53 -6.66
C VAL A 354 -8.18 -21.66 -6.89
N TYR A 355 -8.53 -20.84 -5.91
CA TYR A 355 -9.56 -19.82 -6.02
C TYR A 355 -8.88 -18.49 -6.28
N THR A 356 -9.30 -17.80 -7.34
CA THR A 356 -8.80 -16.47 -7.66
C THR A 356 -9.92 -15.46 -7.65
N ILE A 357 -9.61 -14.21 -7.36
CA ILE A 357 -10.59 -13.12 -7.45
C ILE A 357 -9.97 -11.90 -8.13
N GLY A 358 -10.72 -11.35 -9.08
CA GLY A 358 -10.41 -10.10 -9.74
C GLY A 358 -11.11 -8.90 -9.08
N ARG A 359 -10.63 -7.70 -9.40
CA ARG A 359 -11.25 -6.47 -8.92
C ARG A 359 -12.68 -6.29 -9.45
N ASP A 360 -13.00 -6.87 -10.60
CA ASP A 360 -14.35 -6.95 -11.18
C ASP A 360 -15.29 -7.92 -10.45
N ALA A 361 -14.86 -8.43 -9.30
CA ALA A 361 -15.58 -9.41 -8.47
C ALA A 361 -15.79 -10.76 -9.14
N LYS A 362 -15.02 -11.10 -10.17
CA LYS A 362 -15.03 -12.43 -10.78
C LYS A 362 -14.18 -13.38 -9.96
N VAL A 363 -14.79 -14.49 -9.53
CA VAL A 363 -14.13 -15.63 -8.89
C VAL A 363 -13.97 -16.74 -9.91
N ASN A 364 -12.78 -17.32 -9.98
CA ASN A 364 -12.50 -18.53 -10.78
C ASN A 364 -12.00 -19.64 -9.86
N LEU A 365 -12.44 -20.85 -10.15
CA LEU A 365 -11.98 -22.11 -9.54
C LEU A 365 -11.13 -22.86 -10.55
N ILE A 366 -9.86 -23.12 -10.20
CA ILE A 366 -8.89 -23.83 -11.04
C ILE A 366 -8.62 -25.20 -10.40
N ASP A 367 -8.70 -26.27 -11.18
CA ASP A 367 -8.40 -27.63 -10.72
C ASP A 367 -6.96 -28.03 -11.14
N LEU A 368 -6.08 -28.19 -10.16
CA LEU A 368 -4.67 -28.56 -10.35
C LEU A 368 -4.47 -30.04 -10.69
N TYR A 369 -5.51 -30.88 -10.56
CA TYR A 369 -5.45 -32.30 -10.92
C TYR A 369 -5.59 -32.55 -12.43
N MET A 370 -6.10 -31.57 -13.16
CA MET A 370 -6.24 -31.67 -14.62
C MET A 370 -4.89 -31.56 -15.33
N ASP A 371 -4.80 -32.03 -16.56
CA ASP A 371 -3.62 -31.94 -17.42
C ASP A 371 -3.99 -31.30 -18.78
N PRO A 372 -3.59 -30.04 -19.04
CA PRO A 372 -3.02 -29.09 -18.08
C PRO A 372 -4.04 -28.59 -17.03
N PRO A 373 -3.60 -28.06 -15.88
CA PRO A 373 -4.48 -27.41 -14.94
C PRO A 373 -5.30 -26.28 -15.58
N GLN A 374 -6.61 -26.20 -15.29
CA GLN A 374 -7.52 -25.25 -15.94
C GLN A 374 -8.67 -24.81 -15.02
N ALA A 375 -9.37 -23.73 -15.42
CA ALA A 375 -10.55 -23.27 -14.74
C ALA A 375 -11.71 -24.27 -14.92
N VAL A 376 -12.39 -24.59 -13.82
CA VAL A 376 -13.51 -25.56 -13.80
C VAL A 376 -14.85 -24.95 -13.37
N ALA A 377 -14.82 -23.76 -12.77
CA ALA A 377 -16.03 -22.98 -12.50
C ALA A 377 -15.69 -21.48 -12.40
N GLU A 378 -16.67 -20.64 -12.62
CA GLU A 378 -16.57 -19.19 -12.48
C GLU A 378 -17.89 -18.55 -12.07
N ILE A 379 -17.80 -17.42 -11.37
CA ILE A 379 -18.94 -16.60 -10.97
C ILE A 379 -18.51 -15.16 -10.78
N LYS A 380 -19.44 -14.22 -10.94
CA LYS A 380 -19.28 -12.85 -10.51
C LYS A 380 -20.10 -12.60 -9.25
N VAL A 381 -19.47 -12.16 -8.16
CA VAL A 381 -20.10 -12.04 -6.83
C VAL A 381 -20.42 -10.60 -6.42
N GLY A 382 -20.19 -9.66 -7.30
CA GLY A 382 -20.42 -8.24 -7.08
C GLY A 382 -19.94 -7.41 -8.24
N LEU A 383 -19.69 -6.13 -8.00
CA LEU A 383 -19.12 -5.20 -8.99
C LEU A 383 -17.64 -4.88 -8.71
N GLU A 384 -17.24 -4.91 -7.45
CA GLU A 384 -15.86 -4.75 -7.02
C GLU A 384 -15.59 -5.69 -5.84
N ALA A 385 -14.46 -6.40 -5.86
CA ALA A 385 -14.06 -7.32 -4.78
C ALA A 385 -12.55 -7.43 -4.64
N ARG A 386 -12.11 -8.00 -3.50
CA ARG A 386 -10.68 -8.13 -3.19
C ARG A 386 -10.30 -9.44 -2.53
N SER A 387 -11.24 -10.15 -1.93
CA SER A 387 -10.93 -11.24 -1.01
C SER A 387 -11.71 -12.50 -1.35
N VAL A 388 -11.03 -13.63 -1.35
CA VAL A 388 -11.61 -14.98 -1.46
C VAL A 388 -10.87 -15.90 -0.50
N GLU A 389 -11.58 -16.85 0.10
CA GLU A 389 -11.00 -17.87 0.98
C GLU A 389 -11.83 -19.15 0.88
N THR A 390 -11.32 -20.26 1.42
CA THR A 390 -11.98 -21.58 1.40
C THR A 390 -12.01 -22.19 2.80
N SER A 391 -12.98 -23.05 3.07
CA SER A 391 -13.13 -23.73 4.36
C SER A 391 -11.99 -24.72 4.58
N LYS A 392 -11.35 -24.64 5.76
CA LYS A 392 -10.19 -25.46 6.14
C LYS A 392 -10.39 -26.26 7.41
N TYR A 393 -11.48 -26.03 8.15
CA TYR A 393 -11.74 -26.72 9.39
C TYR A 393 -12.11 -28.19 9.17
N LYS A 394 -11.62 -29.09 10.04
CA LYS A 394 -11.84 -30.53 9.98
C LYS A 394 -13.32 -30.89 9.79
N GLY A 395 -13.61 -31.70 8.78
CA GLY A 395 -14.96 -32.11 8.39
C GLY A 395 -15.69 -31.14 7.45
N TYR A 396 -15.04 -30.01 7.10
CA TYR A 396 -15.55 -29.02 6.15
C TYR A 396 -14.51 -28.64 5.10
N GLU A 397 -13.44 -29.41 4.99
CA GLU A 397 -12.36 -29.16 4.05
C GLU A 397 -12.88 -29.03 2.63
N ASP A 398 -12.57 -27.93 1.94
CA ASP A 398 -12.97 -27.60 0.57
C ASP A 398 -14.49 -27.56 0.32
N LYS A 399 -15.32 -27.66 1.36
CA LYS A 399 -16.77 -27.71 1.22
C LYS A 399 -17.37 -26.37 0.81
N TYR A 400 -16.82 -25.29 1.33
CA TYR A 400 -17.30 -23.93 1.07
C TYR A 400 -16.17 -23.00 0.64
N ALA A 401 -16.54 -22.01 -0.19
CA ALA A 401 -15.73 -20.85 -0.46
C ALA A 401 -16.48 -19.58 -0.05
N ILE A 402 -15.75 -18.51 0.26
CA ILE A 402 -16.32 -17.22 0.59
C ILE A 402 -15.59 -16.12 -0.20
N ALA A 403 -16.33 -15.16 -0.73
CA ALA A 403 -15.79 -13.98 -1.37
C ALA A 403 -16.29 -12.71 -0.67
N GLY A 404 -15.39 -11.76 -0.48
CA GLY A 404 -15.69 -10.45 0.11
C GLY A 404 -15.65 -9.36 -0.94
N THR A 405 -16.71 -8.54 -0.97
CA THR A 405 -16.86 -7.48 -1.96
C THR A 405 -16.68 -6.09 -1.36
N TYR A 406 -16.26 -5.17 -2.22
CA TYR A 406 -16.22 -3.74 -1.94
C TYR A 406 -17.54 -3.09 -2.32
N TRP A 407 -18.14 -3.53 -3.46
CA TRP A 407 -19.48 -3.12 -3.83
C TRP A 407 -20.28 -4.26 -4.50
N PRO A 408 -21.51 -4.53 -4.07
CA PRO A 408 -22.09 -4.06 -2.80
C PRO A 408 -21.24 -4.50 -1.62
N PRO A 409 -21.24 -3.78 -0.47
CA PRO A 409 -20.50 -4.18 0.72
C PRO A 409 -21.16 -5.41 1.36
N GLN A 410 -20.63 -6.58 1.03
CA GLN A 410 -21.19 -7.87 1.42
C GLN A 410 -20.13 -8.98 1.35
N TYR A 411 -20.44 -10.14 1.90
CA TYR A 411 -19.73 -11.36 1.60
C TYR A 411 -20.70 -12.43 1.07
N VAL A 412 -20.16 -13.33 0.27
CA VAL A 412 -20.93 -14.39 -0.42
C VAL A 412 -20.30 -15.72 -0.07
N ILE A 413 -21.08 -16.63 0.51
CA ILE A 413 -20.66 -18.01 0.73
C ILE A 413 -21.13 -18.83 -0.47
N MET A 414 -20.23 -19.65 -1.00
CA MET A 414 -20.41 -20.46 -2.19
C MET A 414 -20.08 -21.92 -1.88
N ASP A 415 -20.61 -22.83 -2.67
CA ASP A 415 -20.15 -24.21 -2.73
C ASP A 415 -18.68 -24.26 -3.21
N GLY A 416 -17.83 -24.99 -2.51
CA GLY A 416 -16.39 -25.01 -2.76
C GLY A 416 -16.00 -25.70 -4.07
N ALA A 417 -16.81 -26.62 -4.58
CA ALA A 417 -16.51 -27.38 -5.79
C ALA A 417 -17.12 -26.76 -7.07
N THR A 418 -18.21 -26.02 -6.94
CA THR A 418 -18.98 -25.50 -8.08
C THR A 418 -19.05 -23.99 -8.14
N LEU A 419 -18.70 -23.29 -7.07
CA LEU A 419 -18.92 -21.86 -6.86
C LEU A 419 -20.39 -21.45 -6.89
N GLU A 420 -21.34 -22.38 -6.69
CA GLU A 420 -22.76 -22.03 -6.56
C GLU A 420 -22.94 -21.04 -5.40
N PRO A 421 -23.59 -19.87 -5.61
CA PRO A 421 -23.81 -18.92 -4.53
C PRO A 421 -24.91 -19.44 -3.60
N LEU A 422 -24.55 -19.62 -2.32
CA LEU A 422 -25.42 -20.22 -1.30
C LEU A 422 -26.05 -19.17 -0.37
N LYS A 423 -25.24 -18.17 0.04
CA LYS A 423 -25.68 -17.16 1.02
C LYS A 423 -24.98 -15.83 0.76
N ILE A 424 -25.74 -14.74 0.84
CA ILE A 424 -25.24 -13.36 0.78
C ILE A 424 -25.52 -12.69 2.12
N VAL A 425 -24.54 -11.97 2.65
CA VAL A 425 -24.69 -11.20 3.88
C VAL A 425 -24.11 -9.80 3.69
N SER A 426 -24.93 -8.77 3.96
CA SER A 426 -24.49 -7.37 3.92
C SER A 426 -23.59 -7.06 5.12
N THR A 427 -22.59 -6.20 4.89
CA THR A 427 -21.69 -5.70 5.95
C THR A 427 -22.00 -4.26 6.36
N ARG A 428 -23.06 -3.64 5.83
CA ARG A 428 -23.50 -2.30 6.22
C ARG A 428 -23.82 -2.24 7.71
N GLY A 429 -23.40 -1.19 8.39
CA GLY A 429 -23.59 -1.08 9.83
C GLY A 429 -22.94 0.14 10.44
N MET A 430 -22.93 0.18 11.77
CA MET A 430 -22.34 1.27 12.56
C MET A 430 -20.82 1.10 12.67
N THR A 431 -20.10 2.19 12.80
CA THR A 431 -18.66 2.21 13.08
C THR A 431 -18.38 1.95 14.55
N VAL A 432 -17.27 1.27 14.87
CA VAL A 432 -16.93 0.89 16.25
C VAL A 432 -16.58 2.09 17.13
N ASP A 433 -16.13 3.21 16.54
CA ASP A 433 -15.61 4.37 17.27
C ASP A 433 -16.64 5.51 17.42
N THR A 434 -17.36 5.86 16.35
CA THR A 434 -18.31 6.99 16.36
C THR A 434 -19.77 6.57 16.40
N GLN A 435 -20.06 5.28 16.23
CA GLN A 435 -21.42 4.71 16.12
C GLN A 435 -22.26 5.36 15.01
N GLU A 436 -21.58 5.84 13.96
CA GLU A 436 -22.21 6.38 12.76
C GLU A 436 -22.45 5.28 11.74
N TYR A 437 -23.59 5.34 11.05
CA TYR A 437 -23.91 4.40 9.99
C TYR A 437 -22.98 4.58 8.79
N HIS A 438 -22.27 3.52 8.42
CA HIS A 438 -21.46 3.48 7.20
C HIS A 438 -22.15 2.67 6.10
N PRO A 439 -22.46 3.27 4.94
CA PRO A 439 -23.21 2.60 3.87
C PRO A 439 -22.33 1.69 2.98
N GLU A 440 -21.00 1.80 3.08
CA GLU A 440 -20.02 1.12 2.23
C GLU A 440 -18.86 0.53 3.05
N PRO A 441 -19.11 -0.33 4.04
CA PRO A 441 -18.04 -0.98 4.78
C PRO A 441 -17.55 -2.21 4.00
N ARG A 442 -16.39 -2.07 3.38
CA ARG A 442 -15.80 -3.05 2.45
C ARG A 442 -15.19 -4.24 3.17
N VAL A 443 -15.29 -5.42 2.57
CA VAL A 443 -14.61 -6.62 3.06
C VAL A 443 -13.17 -6.64 2.53
N ALA A 444 -12.20 -6.34 3.39
CA ALA A 444 -10.80 -6.18 2.99
C ALA A 444 -10.04 -7.51 2.89
N ALA A 445 -10.18 -8.37 3.89
CA ALA A 445 -9.52 -9.67 3.95
C ALA A 445 -10.41 -10.72 4.60
N ILE A 446 -10.21 -11.96 4.21
CA ILE A 446 -10.83 -13.13 4.81
C ILE A 446 -9.76 -14.19 5.05
N VAL A 447 -9.83 -14.86 6.22
CA VAL A 447 -9.04 -16.06 6.52
C VAL A 447 -9.93 -17.15 7.08
N ALA A 448 -9.54 -18.41 6.89
CA ALA A 448 -10.23 -19.55 7.47
C ALA A 448 -9.68 -19.84 8.88
N SER A 449 -10.57 -20.00 9.86
CA SER A 449 -10.19 -20.37 11.23
C SER A 449 -9.68 -21.82 11.27
N HIS A 450 -8.64 -22.06 12.06
CA HIS A 450 -8.14 -23.39 12.39
C HIS A 450 -8.77 -23.96 13.66
N GLN A 451 -9.54 -23.17 14.41
CA GLN A 451 -10.08 -23.53 15.72
C GLN A 451 -11.57 -23.88 15.67
N HIS A 452 -12.30 -23.35 14.71
CA HIS A 452 -13.74 -23.51 14.52
C HIS A 452 -14.10 -23.51 13.03
N PRO A 453 -15.29 -24.04 12.63
CA PRO A 453 -15.78 -23.95 11.27
C PRO A 453 -16.20 -22.51 10.94
N GLU A 454 -15.25 -21.60 10.89
CA GLU A 454 -15.49 -20.16 10.75
C GLU A 454 -14.59 -19.52 9.70
N PHE A 455 -15.16 -18.56 8.98
CA PHE A 455 -14.41 -17.55 8.25
C PHE A 455 -14.25 -16.31 9.14
N ILE A 456 -13.07 -15.74 9.17
CA ILE A 456 -12.79 -14.47 9.85
C ILE A 456 -12.74 -13.39 8.79
N VAL A 457 -13.69 -12.46 8.87
CA VAL A 457 -13.96 -11.44 7.84
C VAL A 457 -13.64 -10.05 8.39
N ASN A 458 -12.69 -9.35 7.79
CA ASN A 458 -12.34 -8.00 8.15
C ASN A 458 -13.23 -6.98 7.43
N VAL A 459 -14.07 -6.26 8.18
CA VAL A 459 -14.93 -5.20 7.66
C VAL A 459 -14.25 -3.85 7.89
N LYS A 460 -13.78 -3.25 6.81
CA LYS A 460 -12.77 -2.20 6.83
C LYS A 460 -13.25 -0.92 7.51
N GLU A 461 -14.31 -0.32 7.00
CA GLU A 461 -14.72 1.03 7.42
C GLU A 461 -15.49 1.06 8.73
N THR A 462 -16.18 -0.02 9.08
CA THR A 462 -16.83 -0.13 10.40
C THR A 462 -15.88 -0.53 11.50
N GLY A 463 -14.82 -1.30 11.18
CA GLY A 463 -13.84 -1.77 12.15
C GLY A 463 -14.21 -3.09 12.83
N HIS A 464 -15.21 -3.80 12.31
CA HIS A 464 -15.64 -5.09 12.83
C HIS A 464 -14.84 -6.24 12.24
N ILE A 465 -14.51 -7.20 13.07
CA ILE A 465 -14.03 -8.52 12.66
C ILE A 465 -15.19 -9.50 12.89
N LEU A 466 -15.67 -10.14 11.82
CA LEU A 466 -16.78 -11.07 11.90
C LEU A 466 -16.27 -12.51 11.87
N LEU A 467 -16.65 -13.32 12.86
CA LEU A 467 -16.42 -14.75 12.87
C LEU A 467 -17.71 -15.41 12.32
N VAL A 468 -17.67 -15.81 11.06
CA VAL A 468 -18.81 -16.34 10.32
C VAL A 468 -18.80 -17.87 10.37
N ASN A 469 -19.62 -18.45 11.22
CA ASN A 469 -19.71 -19.90 11.38
C ASN A 469 -20.50 -20.51 10.23
N TYR A 470 -19.87 -21.40 9.47
CA TYR A 470 -20.43 -22.04 8.31
C TYR A 470 -20.94 -23.49 8.55
N SER A 471 -21.07 -23.91 9.81
CA SER A 471 -21.61 -25.24 10.14
C SER A 471 -23.07 -25.40 9.70
N ASP A 472 -23.85 -24.31 9.74
CA ASP A 472 -25.19 -24.21 9.15
C ASP A 472 -25.30 -22.97 8.26
N ILE A 473 -25.27 -23.17 6.94
CA ILE A 473 -25.35 -22.07 5.96
C ILE A 473 -26.73 -21.40 5.94
N LYS A 474 -27.79 -22.13 6.29
CA LYS A 474 -29.14 -21.57 6.32
C LYS A 474 -29.30 -20.60 7.48
N ASN A 475 -28.75 -20.95 8.65
CA ASN A 475 -28.85 -20.20 9.90
C ASN A 475 -27.45 -19.82 10.41
N LEU A 476 -26.76 -18.92 9.66
CA LEU A 476 -25.40 -18.50 10.01
C LEU A 476 -25.36 -17.85 11.38
N THR A 477 -24.46 -18.34 12.23
CA THR A 477 -24.06 -17.64 13.45
C THR A 477 -22.87 -16.76 13.15
N VAL A 478 -22.97 -15.46 13.49
CA VAL A 478 -21.89 -14.48 13.27
C VAL A 478 -21.55 -13.84 14.62
N THR A 479 -20.34 -14.07 15.08
CA THR A 479 -19.79 -13.33 16.23
C THR A 479 -19.12 -12.07 15.72
N THR A 480 -19.61 -10.92 16.17
CA THR A 480 -19.02 -9.61 15.82
C THR A 480 -18.03 -9.19 16.92
N ILE A 481 -16.84 -8.82 16.50
CA ILE A 481 -15.77 -8.31 17.36
C ILE A 481 -15.49 -6.88 16.98
N ASP A 482 -15.66 -5.95 17.91
CA ASP A 482 -15.29 -4.55 17.76
C ASP A 482 -13.77 -4.42 17.87
N ALA A 483 -13.12 -3.92 16.83
CA ALA A 483 -11.68 -3.74 16.80
C ALA A 483 -11.30 -2.27 16.52
N ALA A 484 -10.85 -1.96 15.34
CA ALA A 484 -10.51 -0.61 14.93
C ALA A 484 -10.83 -0.40 13.45
N ARG A 485 -11.21 0.81 13.08
CA ARG A 485 -11.53 1.13 11.66
C ARG A 485 -10.32 0.95 10.75
N PHE A 486 -10.62 0.73 9.48
CA PHE A 486 -9.67 0.53 8.40
C PHE A 486 -8.87 -0.77 8.50
N LEU A 487 -9.55 -1.83 8.98
CA LEU A 487 -9.04 -3.20 8.92
C LEU A 487 -8.63 -3.55 7.49
N HIS A 488 -7.52 -4.23 7.36
CA HIS A 488 -6.96 -4.61 6.06
C HIS A 488 -6.55 -6.08 6.07
N ASP A 489 -5.31 -6.37 5.78
CA ASP A 489 -4.74 -7.72 5.75
C ASP A 489 -4.17 -8.14 7.12
N GLY A 490 -3.89 -9.41 7.24
CA GLY A 490 -3.32 -10.00 8.43
C GLY A 490 -3.06 -11.49 8.26
N GLY A 491 -2.49 -12.08 9.29
CA GLY A 491 -2.13 -13.48 9.29
C GLY A 491 -2.18 -14.12 10.68
N TRP A 492 -1.92 -15.41 10.68
CA TRP A 492 -1.88 -16.19 11.90
C TRP A 492 -0.57 -16.03 12.65
N ASP A 493 -0.63 -16.10 13.96
CA ASP A 493 0.55 -16.39 14.77
C ASP A 493 1.06 -17.83 14.47
N ARG A 494 2.23 -18.15 14.96
CA ARG A 494 2.83 -19.47 14.76
C ARG A 494 1.94 -20.64 15.21
N THR A 495 1.06 -20.41 16.19
CA THR A 495 0.17 -21.46 16.74
C THR A 495 -1.11 -21.63 15.93
N LYS A 496 -1.40 -20.75 14.98
CA LYS A 496 -2.67 -20.68 14.22
C LYS A 496 -3.91 -20.53 15.11
N ARG A 497 -3.71 -20.00 16.33
CA ARG A 497 -4.79 -19.68 17.28
C ARG A 497 -5.12 -18.19 17.23
N TYR A 498 -4.10 -17.34 17.12
CA TYR A 498 -4.26 -15.90 17.17
C TYR A 498 -4.15 -15.30 15.76
N PHE A 499 -5.18 -14.59 15.37
CA PHE A 499 -5.19 -13.84 14.11
C PHE A 499 -4.80 -12.39 14.38
N LEU A 500 -3.73 -11.92 13.73
CA LEU A 500 -3.22 -10.57 13.83
C LEU A 500 -3.55 -9.82 12.54
N THR A 501 -4.27 -8.70 12.64
CA THR A 501 -4.68 -7.93 11.47
C THR A 501 -4.42 -6.44 11.65
N ALA A 502 -3.98 -5.81 10.56
CA ALA A 502 -3.70 -4.38 10.54
C ALA A 502 -4.98 -3.55 10.40
N ALA A 503 -5.16 -2.59 11.28
CA ALA A 503 -6.05 -1.45 11.09
C ALA A 503 -5.20 -0.28 10.59
N ASN A 504 -4.94 -0.26 9.26
CA ASN A 504 -3.88 0.56 8.65
C ASN A 504 -3.95 2.03 9.06
N LYS A 505 -5.09 2.68 8.82
CA LYS A 505 -5.25 4.12 9.06
C LYS A 505 -5.35 4.46 10.53
N SER A 506 -5.66 3.47 11.37
CA SER A 506 -5.68 3.61 12.82
C SER A 506 -4.31 3.30 13.46
N ASN A 507 -3.30 2.91 12.66
CA ASN A 507 -1.95 2.58 13.13
C ASN A 507 -1.93 1.51 14.23
N LYS A 508 -2.80 0.50 14.11
CA LYS A 508 -2.98 -0.55 15.13
C LYS A 508 -2.92 -1.94 14.51
N ILE A 509 -2.54 -2.90 15.35
CA ILE A 509 -2.73 -4.32 15.09
C ILE A 509 -3.78 -4.84 16.06
N ALA A 510 -4.87 -5.39 15.52
CA ALA A 510 -5.86 -6.11 16.31
C ALA A 510 -5.47 -7.58 16.39
N VAL A 511 -5.55 -8.16 17.57
CA VAL A 511 -5.24 -9.56 17.84
C VAL A 511 -6.50 -10.28 18.34
N VAL A 512 -6.95 -11.26 17.57
CA VAL A 512 -8.14 -12.06 17.87
C VAL A 512 -7.71 -13.47 18.29
N ASP A 513 -8.14 -13.91 19.48
CA ASP A 513 -8.09 -15.30 19.86
C ASP A 513 -9.25 -16.04 19.19
N SER A 514 -8.95 -16.77 18.12
CA SER A 514 -9.98 -17.46 17.34
C SER A 514 -10.58 -18.64 18.07
N LYS A 515 -9.89 -19.21 19.08
CA LYS A 515 -10.43 -20.26 19.94
C LYS A 515 -11.47 -19.71 20.91
N GLU A 516 -11.18 -18.58 21.55
CA GLU A 516 -12.07 -17.95 22.52
C GLU A 516 -13.04 -16.96 21.88
N ARG A 517 -12.92 -16.73 20.56
CA ARG A 517 -13.76 -15.81 19.77
C ARG A 517 -13.83 -14.39 20.33
N LYS A 518 -12.67 -13.83 20.72
CA LYS A 518 -12.59 -12.49 21.34
C LYS A 518 -11.35 -11.71 20.93
N LEU A 519 -11.46 -10.39 20.98
CA LEU A 519 -10.31 -9.50 20.88
C LEU A 519 -9.46 -9.64 22.15
N VAL A 520 -8.16 -9.89 21.99
CA VAL A 520 -7.24 -10.01 23.13
C VAL A 520 -6.28 -8.84 23.23
N ALA A 521 -6.06 -8.11 22.15
CA ALA A 521 -5.26 -6.89 22.15
C ALA A 521 -5.59 -5.99 20.95
N LEU A 522 -5.38 -4.70 21.17
CA LEU A 522 -5.37 -3.66 20.14
C LEU A 522 -4.10 -2.83 20.37
N THR A 523 -3.05 -3.13 19.60
CA THR A 523 -1.69 -2.64 19.84
C THR A 523 -1.33 -1.54 18.88
N ASP A 524 -0.90 -0.38 19.41
CA ASP A 524 -0.36 0.71 18.60
C ASP A 524 0.96 0.31 17.95
N VAL A 525 1.11 0.63 16.67
CA VAL A 525 2.28 0.28 15.86
C VAL A 525 2.69 1.44 14.98
N SER A 526 3.70 1.24 14.15
CA SER A 526 4.20 2.24 13.21
C SER A 526 3.15 2.65 12.17
N LYS A 527 3.36 3.81 11.57
CA LYS A 527 2.41 4.46 10.64
C LYS A 527 2.04 3.57 9.45
N ILE A 528 0.75 3.34 9.28
CA ILE A 528 0.12 2.56 8.22
C ILE A 528 0.73 1.15 8.13
N PRO A 529 0.51 0.28 9.13
CA PRO A 529 1.00 -1.09 9.09
C PRO A 529 0.42 -1.84 7.90
N HIS A 530 1.24 -2.62 7.21
CA HIS A 530 0.83 -3.44 6.07
C HIS A 530 1.60 -4.77 6.08
N PRO A 531 1.10 -5.75 6.81
CA PRO A 531 1.82 -7.02 6.99
C PRO A 531 1.77 -7.95 5.77
N GLY A 532 0.81 -7.78 4.84
CA GLY A 532 0.44 -8.88 3.96
C GLY A 532 -0.15 -10.03 4.78
N ARG A 533 0.68 -11.00 5.15
CA ARG A 533 0.35 -12.03 6.15
C ARG A 533 1.16 -11.90 7.45
N GLY A 534 2.13 -10.99 7.45
CA GLY A 534 3.14 -10.88 8.50
C GLY A 534 4.24 -11.93 8.40
N ALA A 535 5.13 -11.94 9.36
CA ALA A 535 6.24 -12.88 9.40
C ALA A 535 6.42 -13.45 10.82
N ASN A 536 6.40 -14.78 10.92
CA ASN A 536 6.57 -15.50 12.17
C ASN A 536 8.00 -16.00 12.35
N PHE A 537 8.64 -15.72 13.48
CA PHE A 537 9.94 -16.30 13.84
C PHE A 537 10.15 -16.38 15.35
N ILE A 538 11.24 -17.03 15.75
CA ILE A 538 11.64 -17.11 17.16
C ILE A 538 12.72 -16.08 17.41
N HIS A 539 12.40 -15.05 18.19
CA HIS A 539 13.36 -14.05 18.61
C HIS A 539 14.16 -14.54 19.82
N LYS A 540 15.49 -14.37 19.81
CA LYS A 540 16.38 -14.88 20.90
C LYS A 540 15.96 -14.41 22.29
N LYS A 541 15.53 -13.16 22.43
CA LYS A 541 15.16 -12.53 23.71
C LYS A 541 13.67 -12.64 24.04
N TYR A 542 12.81 -12.54 23.02
CA TYR A 542 11.37 -12.37 23.24
C TYR A 542 10.54 -13.61 22.96
N GLY A 543 11.17 -14.71 22.49
CA GLY A 543 10.50 -15.94 22.12
C GLY A 543 9.73 -15.81 20.78
N PRO A 544 8.59 -16.49 20.64
CA PRO A 544 7.77 -16.38 19.44
C PRO A 544 7.29 -14.95 19.21
N VAL A 545 7.48 -14.47 17.97
CA VAL A 545 7.09 -13.13 17.55
C VAL A 545 6.43 -13.16 16.18
N TRP A 546 5.68 -12.10 15.88
CA TRP A 546 5.12 -11.80 14.58
C TRP A 546 5.49 -10.37 14.18
N ALA A 547 5.89 -10.17 12.93
CA ALA A 547 6.35 -8.87 12.44
C ALA A 547 5.44 -8.31 11.35
N THR A 548 5.32 -7.00 11.32
CA THR A 548 4.67 -6.22 10.25
C THR A 548 5.59 -5.13 9.73
N SER A 549 5.60 -4.93 8.42
CA SER A 549 6.16 -3.74 7.78
C SER A 549 5.15 -2.60 7.76
N ALA A 550 5.53 -1.45 7.22
CA ALA A 550 4.68 -0.27 7.14
C ALA A 550 4.72 0.40 5.75
N LEU A 551 3.57 0.94 5.33
CA LEU A 551 3.46 1.80 4.15
C LEU A 551 3.94 3.22 4.46
N GLY A 552 3.63 3.71 5.66
CA GLY A 552 3.77 5.11 6.03
C GLY A 552 5.18 5.55 6.43
N ASN A 553 6.05 4.60 6.76
CA ASN A 553 7.45 4.85 7.12
C ASN A 553 8.30 3.58 6.96
N GLU A 554 9.60 3.69 7.27
CA GLU A 554 10.58 2.62 7.16
C GLU A 554 10.53 1.58 8.31
N ASN A 555 9.65 1.75 9.28
CA ASN A 555 9.65 0.91 10.48
C ASN A 555 9.08 -0.48 10.22
N ILE A 556 9.73 -1.47 10.80
CA ILE A 556 9.26 -2.85 10.89
C ILE A 556 8.98 -3.13 12.37
N THR A 557 7.73 -3.41 12.70
CA THR A 557 7.29 -3.59 14.08
C THR A 557 7.18 -5.06 14.41
N ILE A 558 7.82 -5.49 15.49
CA ILE A 558 7.85 -6.86 15.98
C ILE A 558 7.02 -6.94 17.26
N LEU A 559 6.03 -7.84 17.28
CA LEU A 559 5.13 -8.10 18.40
C LEU A 559 5.41 -9.48 18.99
N GLY A 560 5.42 -9.57 20.31
CA GLY A 560 5.46 -10.86 21.02
C GLY A 560 4.13 -11.60 20.87
N THR A 561 4.17 -12.94 20.66
CA THR A 561 2.96 -13.74 20.39
C THR A 561 2.76 -14.94 21.30
N ASP A 562 3.51 -15.05 22.41
CA ASP A 562 3.39 -16.16 23.34
C ASP A 562 2.82 -15.73 24.72
N PRO A 563 1.50 -15.85 24.92
CA PRO A 563 0.87 -15.47 26.19
C PRO A 563 1.11 -16.49 27.32
N ARG A 564 1.74 -17.64 27.06
CA ARG A 564 1.98 -18.67 28.06
C ARG A 564 3.37 -18.56 28.67
N ARG A 565 4.43 -18.71 27.85
CA ARG A 565 5.81 -18.75 28.32
C ARG A 565 6.49 -17.39 28.34
N HIS A 566 6.04 -16.45 27.46
CA HIS A 566 6.59 -15.10 27.33
C HIS A 566 5.52 -14.03 27.64
N LYS A 567 4.68 -14.28 28.65
CA LYS A 567 3.48 -13.50 29.01
C LYS A 567 3.72 -12.00 29.09
N LYS A 568 4.88 -11.56 29.59
CA LYS A 568 5.19 -10.13 29.74
C LYS A 568 5.36 -9.39 28.41
N TYR A 569 5.66 -10.13 27.33
CA TYR A 569 5.88 -9.61 25.98
C TYR A 569 4.67 -9.82 25.05
N ALA A 570 3.73 -10.68 25.44
CA ALA A 570 2.60 -11.01 24.59
C ALA A 570 1.78 -9.79 24.21
N TRP A 571 1.50 -9.68 22.92
CA TRP A 571 0.69 -8.65 22.27
C TRP A 571 1.25 -7.22 22.42
N LYS A 572 2.52 -7.09 22.77
CA LYS A 572 3.23 -5.81 22.86
C LYS A 572 4.27 -5.70 21.76
N VAL A 573 4.54 -4.47 21.34
CA VAL A 573 5.71 -4.17 20.52
C VAL A 573 6.97 -4.44 21.37
N VAL A 574 7.79 -5.37 20.91
CA VAL A 574 9.01 -5.78 21.61
C VAL A 574 10.28 -5.21 20.97
N GLN A 575 10.20 -4.89 19.66
CA GLN A 575 11.29 -4.25 18.92
C GLN A 575 10.74 -3.54 17.69
N VAL A 576 11.39 -2.46 17.29
CA VAL A 576 11.16 -1.76 16.03
C VAL A 576 12.49 -1.70 15.28
N LEU A 577 12.51 -2.25 14.07
CA LEU A 577 13.67 -2.19 13.19
C LEU A 577 13.49 -1.05 12.18
N LYS A 578 14.59 -0.50 11.70
CA LYS A 578 14.62 0.43 10.58
C LYS A 578 14.91 -0.32 9.30
N GLY A 579 14.00 -0.26 8.34
CA GLY A 579 14.18 -0.77 6.98
C GLY A 579 14.68 0.30 6.03
N GLN A 580 14.68 -0.01 4.74
CA GLN A 580 15.24 0.88 3.71
C GLN A 580 14.30 2.04 3.32
N GLY A 581 13.03 2.01 3.72
CA GLY A 581 12.06 3.07 3.44
C GLY A 581 10.62 2.63 3.67
N GLY A 582 9.68 3.57 3.55
CA GLY A 582 8.25 3.30 3.52
C GLY A 582 7.81 2.70 2.18
N GLY A 583 6.52 2.35 2.09
CA GLY A 583 5.95 1.75 0.88
C GLY A 583 6.06 0.23 0.79
N SER A 584 6.28 -0.44 1.93
CA SER A 584 6.30 -1.91 1.99
C SER A 584 4.90 -2.49 1.89
N LEU A 585 4.76 -3.55 1.09
CA LEU A 585 3.52 -4.34 0.96
C LEU A 585 3.63 -5.71 1.64
N PHE A 586 4.81 -6.30 1.68
CA PHE A 586 5.00 -7.66 2.17
C PHE A 586 6.28 -7.79 3.00
N ILE A 587 6.12 -8.53 4.07
CA ILE A 587 7.22 -9.02 4.91
C ILE A 587 7.09 -10.55 4.98
N LYS A 588 8.21 -11.27 4.90
CA LYS A 588 8.16 -12.74 4.84
C LYS A 588 9.37 -13.38 5.51
N THR A 589 9.11 -14.51 6.14
CA THR A 589 10.14 -15.47 6.57
C THR A 589 9.65 -16.90 6.33
N HIS A 590 10.43 -17.89 6.69
CA HIS A 590 10.08 -19.32 6.60
C HIS A 590 10.63 -20.06 7.82
N PRO A 591 9.97 -21.10 8.34
CA PRO A 591 10.44 -21.84 9.53
C PRO A 591 11.86 -22.42 9.43
N LYS A 592 12.34 -22.68 8.19
CA LYS A 592 13.68 -23.19 7.93
C LYS A 592 14.70 -22.10 7.56
N SER A 593 14.28 -20.83 7.51
CA SER A 593 15.11 -19.69 7.11
C SER A 593 15.60 -18.91 8.35
N LYS A 594 16.74 -18.23 8.16
CA LYS A 594 17.26 -17.21 9.08
C LYS A 594 17.06 -15.80 8.55
N ASN A 595 16.31 -15.65 7.46
CA ASN A 595 16.11 -14.38 6.79
C ASN A 595 14.70 -13.83 7.02
N LEU A 596 14.63 -12.52 7.28
CA LEU A 596 13.41 -11.73 7.25
C LEU A 596 13.48 -10.79 6.05
N TRP A 597 12.65 -11.02 5.05
CA TRP A 597 12.61 -10.28 3.79
C TRP A 597 11.54 -9.19 3.84
N VAL A 598 11.89 -8.00 3.36
CA VAL A 598 10.98 -6.84 3.36
C VAL A 598 11.07 -6.14 2.01
N ASP A 599 9.97 -6.08 1.28
CA ASP A 599 9.84 -5.31 0.04
C ASP A 599 9.46 -3.84 0.30
N THR A 600 9.65 -3.01 -0.71
CA THR A 600 9.24 -1.59 -0.67
C THR A 600 8.80 -1.09 -2.05
N PRO A 601 7.90 -1.81 -2.77
CA PRO A 601 7.56 -1.50 -4.15
C PRO A 601 6.88 -0.14 -4.35
N LEU A 602 6.28 0.42 -3.32
CA LEU A 602 5.56 1.70 -3.39
C LEU A 602 6.43 2.89 -2.96
N ASN A 603 7.70 2.66 -2.65
CA ASN A 603 8.62 3.77 -2.38
C ASN A 603 8.83 4.60 -3.66
N PRO A 604 8.80 5.93 -3.59
CA PRO A 604 9.02 6.78 -4.76
C PRO A 604 10.48 6.77 -5.26
N ASP A 605 11.45 6.44 -4.39
CA ASP A 605 12.85 6.31 -4.77
C ASP A 605 13.08 4.98 -5.52
N PRO A 606 13.53 5.01 -6.78
CA PRO A 606 13.83 3.79 -7.54
C PRO A 606 14.92 2.92 -6.88
N LYS A 607 15.90 3.50 -6.19
CA LYS A 607 16.92 2.72 -5.48
C LYS A 607 16.32 1.82 -4.41
N ILE A 608 15.23 2.27 -3.80
CA ILE A 608 14.50 1.56 -2.75
C ILE A 608 13.47 0.60 -3.37
N SER A 609 12.63 1.08 -4.28
CA SER A 609 11.55 0.27 -4.84
C SER A 609 12.01 -0.83 -5.81
N GLN A 610 13.25 -0.76 -6.30
CA GLN A 610 13.86 -1.75 -7.21
C GLN A 610 14.76 -2.79 -6.48
N SER A 611 14.77 -2.75 -5.17
CA SER A 611 15.57 -3.62 -4.31
C SER A 611 14.74 -4.24 -3.18
N VAL A 612 15.32 -5.12 -2.41
CA VAL A 612 14.71 -5.74 -1.24
C VAL A 612 15.68 -5.68 -0.06
N ALA A 613 15.15 -5.44 1.14
CA ALA A 613 15.91 -5.55 2.37
C ALA A 613 15.80 -6.98 2.94
N VAL A 614 16.91 -7.51 3.43
CA VAL A 614 16.96 -8.78 4.15
C VAL A 614 17.72 -8.64 5.45
N PHE A 615 17.05 -9.02 6.56
CA PHE A 615 17.62 -9.05 7.90
C PHE A 615 18.02 -10.47 8.28
N ASP A 616 19.09 -10.59 9.05
CA ASP A 616 19.42 -11.83 9.75
C ASP A 616 18.62 -11.90 11.05
N ILE A 617 17.71 -12.87 11.16
CA ILE A 617 16.83 -13.05 12.34
C ILE A 617 17.66 -13.26 13.61
N ASP A 618 18.81 -13.87 13.51
CA ASP A 618 19.70 -14.11 14.65
C ASP A 618 20.49 -12.85 15.06
N ASN A 619 20.53 -11.80 14.23
CA ASN A 619 21.31 -10.57 14.43
C ASN A 619 20.58 -9.31 13.97
N LEU A 620 19.32 -9.15 14.33
CA LEU A 620 18.45 -8.05 13.85
C LEU A 620 19.03 -6.65 14.10
N ASP A 621 19.79 -6.47 15.19
CA ASP A 621 20.39 -5.19 15.57
C ASP A 621 21.55 -4.77 14.63
N LYS A 622 22.09 -5.67 13.79
CA LYS A 622 23.09 -5.36 12.77
C LYS A 622 22.51 -4.67 11.54
N GLY A 623 21.19 -4.49 11.48
CA GLY A 623 20.50 -3.93 10.34
C GLY A 623 20.28 -4.96 9.22
N TYR A 624 20.24 -4.49 7.99
CA TYR A 624 19.85 -5.28 6.83
C TYR A 624 20.88 -5.18 5.68
N GLN A 625 20.85 -6.19 4.82
CA GLN A 625 21.50 -6.16 3.51
C GLN A 625 20.48 -5.77 2.45
N VAL A 626 20.88 -4.96 1.47
CA VAL A 626 20.06 -4.62 0.30
C VAL A 626 20.49 -5.50 -0.87
N LEU A 627 19.51 -6.11 -1.54
CA LEU A 627 19.76 -6.91 -2.73
C LEU A 627 19.13 -6.25 -3.97
N PRO A 628 19.87 -6.06 -5.07
CA PRO A 628 19.43 -5.35 -6.26
C PRO A 628 18.62 -6.26 -7.21
N ILE A 629 17.46 -6.72 -6.74
CA ILE A 629 16.64 -7.72 -7.42
C ILE A 629 16.21 -7.28 -8.82
N ALA A 630 15.88 -6.01 -9.00
CA ALA A 630 15.49 -5.48 -10.31
C ALA A 630 16.67 -5.51 -11.30
N GLU A 631 17.88 -5.24 -10.85
CA GLU A 631 19.10 -5.35 -11.66
C GLU A 631 19.34 -6.82 -12.08
N TRP A 632 19.19 -7.74 -11.14
CA TRP A 632 19.34 -9.18 -11.40
C TRP A 632 18.36 -9.72 -12.42
N SER A 633 17.20 -9.09 -12.60
CA SER A 633 16.22 -9.48 -13.61
C SER A 633 16.72 -9.27 -15.05
N GLY A 634 17.74 -8.43 -15.25
CA GLY A 634 18.24 -8.03 -16.55
C GLY A 634 17.34 -7.06 -17.33
N ILE A 635 16.19 -6.66 -16.77
CA ILE A 635 15.28 -5.67 -17.39
C ILE A 635 15.92 -4.29 -17.28
N LYS A 636 15.98 -3.56 -18.41
CA LYS A 636 16.66 -2.24 -18.48
C LYS A 636 15.71 -1.06 -18.26
N GLU A 637 14.45 -1.18 -18.68
CA GLU A 637 13.50 -0.08 -18.72
C GLU A 637 12.31 -0.28 -17.78
N GLY A 638 11.63 0.83 -17.47
CA GLY A 638 10.43 0.87 -16.66
C GLY A 638 10.68 1.00 -15.16
N PRO A 639 9.60 1.04 -14.37
CA PRO A 639 9.68 1.22 -12.93
C PRO A 639 10.31 0.05 -12.16
N ARG A 640 10.31 -1.15 -12.71
CA ARG A 640 10.98 -2.38 -12.20
C ARG A 640 10.81 -2.61 -10.71
N ARG A 641 9.59 -2.41 -10.20
CA ARG A 641 9.30 -2.51 -8.77
C ARG A 641 9.44 -3.94 -8.28
N VAL A 642 10.14 -4.14 -7.18
CA VAL A 642 10.33 -5.46 -6.56
C VAL A 642 9.23 -5.68 -5.53
N VAL A 643 8.42 -6.72 -5.73
CA VAL A 643 7.26 -6.99 -4.88
C VAL A 643 7.15 -8.44 -4.45
N GLN A 644 6.69 -8.62 -3.23
CA GLN A 644 6.31 -9.86 -2.56
C GLN A 644 7.39 -10.95 -2.58
N PRO A 645 8.15 -11.10 -1.50
CA PRO A 645 8.90 -12.32 -1.24
C PRO A 645 7.95 -13.50 -1.05
N GLU A 646 8.15 -14.60 -1.77
CA GLU A 646 7.44 -15.87 -1.56
C GLU A 646 8.42 -17.03 -1.61
N TYR A 647 8.34 -17.90 -0.61
CA TYR A 647 9.21 -19.07 -0.53
C TYR A 647 8.70 -20.24 -1.38
N ASN A 648 9.60 -21.09 -1.82
CA ASN A 648 9.26 -22.42 -2.25
C ASN A 648 8.91 -23.33 -1.05
N ALA A 649 8.40 -24.53 -1.31
CA ALA A 649 7.86 -25.40 -0.27
C ALA A 649 8.87 -25.80 0.83
N ASP A 650 10.15 -25.96 0.48
CA ASP A 650 11.20 -26.36 1.42
C ASP A 650 11.94 -25.19 2.09
N GLY A 651 11.65 -23.95 1.67
CA GLY A 651 12.25 -22.74 2.21
C GLY A 651 13.69 -22.45 1.71
N SER A 652 14.15 -23.11 0.66
CA SER A 652 15.49 -22.93 0.11
C SER A 652 15.59 -21.78 -0.89
N GLU A 653 14.46 -21.35 -1.47
CA GLU A 653 14.37 -20.29 -2.48
C GLU A 653 13.36 -19.22 -2.08
N VAL A 654 13.66 -17.98 -2.42
CA VAL A 654 12.74 -16.85 -2.31
C VAL A 654 12.53 -16.24 -3.70
N TRP A 655 11.28 -16.06 -4.09
CA TRP A 655 10.86 -15.58 -5.38
C TRP A 655 10.36 -14.15 -5.27
N PHE A 656 10.85 -13.25 -6.12
CA PHE A 656 10.45 -11.85 -6.18
C PHE A 656 9.91 -11.51 -7.56
N SER A 657 8.80 -10.78 -7.64
CA SER A 657 8.36 -10.21 -8.90
C SER A 657 9.09 -8.90 -9.16
N VAL A 658 9.63 -8.75 -10.37
CA VAL A 658 10.06 -7.47 -10.93
C VAL A 658 8.92 -6.99 -11.81
N TRP A 659 8.17 -6.05 -11.30
CA TRP A 659 6.90 -5.60 -11.85
C TRP A 659 7.02 -4.29 -12.61
N ASN A 660 6.68 -4.32 -13.89
CA ASN A 660 6.60 -3.18 -14.78
C ASN A 660 5.15 -2.88 -15.21
N GLY A 661 4.97 -1.89 -16.08
CA GLY A 661 3.68 -1.61 -16.71
C GLY A 661 3.21 -2.73 -17.64
N LYS A 662 1.94 -2.69 -18.04
CA LYS A 662 1.29 -3.72 -18.86
C LYS A 662 2.00 -3.97 -20.18
N ASP A 663 2.52 -2.92 -20.80
CA ASP A 663 3.18 -2.98 -22.11
C ASP A 663 4.71 -3.05 -21.99
N GLN A 664 5.21 -3.38 -20.80
CA GLN A 664 6.63 -3.47 -20.49
C GLN A 664 6.97 -4.85 -19.96
N GLU A 665 8.21 -5.28 -20.21
CA GLU A 665 8.72 -6.55 -19.75
C GLU A 665 8.72 -6.63 -18.21
N SER A 666 8.30 -7.76 -17.69
CA SER A 666 8.35 -8.12 -16.28
C SER A 666 9.05 -9.46 -16.11
N ALA A 667 9.51 -9.76 -14.90
CA ALA A 667 10.19 -11.02 -14.60
C ALA A 667 9.89 -11.50 -13.17
N ILE A 668 10.28 -12.75 -12.90
CA ILE A 668 10.37 -13.29 -11.54
C ILE A 668 11.82 -13.66 -11.30
N VAL A 669 12.40 -13.13 -10.22
CA VAL A 669 13.78 -13.42 -9.79
C VAL A 669 13.75 -14.40 -8.64
N VAL A 670 14.49 -15.47 -8.75
CA VAL A 670 14.64 -16.52 -7.75
C VAL A 670 15.99 -16.37 -7.06
N VAL A 671 15.97 -16.28 -5.74
CA VAL A 671 17.13 -16.08 -4.88
C VAL A 671 17.32 -17.32 -4.01
N ASP A 672 18.54 -17.79 -3.88
CA ASP A 672 18.90 -18.81 -2.89
C ASP A 672 18.85 -18.20 -1.49
N ASP A 673 17.99 -18.71 -0.61
CA ASP A 673 17.74 -18.11 0.71
C ASP A 673 18.99 -18.10 1.59
N LYS A 674 19.76 -19.18 1.59
CA LYS A 674 20.93 -19.33 2.46
C LYS A 674 22.09 -18.40 2.05
N THR A 675 22.37 -18.33 0.76
CA THR A 675 23.51 -17.55 0.24
C THR A 675 23.15 -16.14 -0.14
N ARG A 676 21.84 -15.82 -0.26
CA ARG A 676 21.29 -14.54 -0.73
C ARG A 676 21.79 -14.16 -2.12
N LYS A 677 22.11 -15.15 -2.97
CA LYS A 677 22.59 -14.96 -4.34
C LYS A 677 21.49 -15.26 -5.35
N LEU A 678 21.60 -14.65 -6.53
CA LEU A 678 20.75 -14.96 -7.67
C LEU A 678 20.87 -16.45 -8.02
N LYS A 679 19.74 -17.13 -8.15
CA LYS A 679 19.66 -18.55 -8.56
C LYS A 679 19.06 -18.71 -9.95
N ALA A 680 18.00 -17.99 -10.27
CA ALA A 680 17.37 -18.05 -11.58
C ALA A 680 16.56 -16.77 -11.87
N VAL A 681 16.31 -16.53 -13.14
CA VAL A 681 15.40 -15.48 -13.62
C VAL A 681 14.40 -16.13 -14.57
N ILE A 682 13.12 -15.98 -14.27
CA ILE A 682 12.02 -16.43 -15.13
C ILE A 682 11.56 -15.24 -15.95
N ARG A 683 11.91 -15.25 -17.24
CA ARG A 683 11.51 -14.23 -18.22
C ARG A 683 10.67 -14.89 -19.30
N ASP A 684 9.48 -14.39 -19.48
CA ASP A 684 8.57 -14.82 -20.55
C ASP A 684 7.65 -13.64 -20.87
N LYS A 685 7.47 -13.33 -22.14
CA LYS A 685 6.61 -12.24 -22.60
C LYS A 685 5.15 -12.36 -22.17
N ARG A 686 4.74 -13.55 -21.72
CA ARG A 686 3.40 -13.82 -21.15
C ARG A 686 3.30 -13.43 -19.69
N ILE A 687 4.42 -13.20 -18.97
CA ILE A 687 4.45 -12.72 -17.59
C ILE A 687 4.27 -11.21 -17.60
N ILE A 688 3.01 -10.77 -17.54
CA ILE A 688 2.61 -9.36 -17.55
C ILE A 688 2.21 -8.96 -16.14
N THR A 689 2.85 -7.90 -15.59
CA THR A 689 2.56 -7.36 -14.26
C THR A 689 2.36 -8.44 -13.18
N PRO A 690 3.36 -9.33 -12.96
CA PRO A 690 3.28 -10.35 -11.92
C PRO A 690 3.33 -9.66 -10.56
N THR A 691 2.27 -9.76 -9.78
CA THR A 691 2.19 -9.11 -8.46
C THR A 691 2.19 -10.13 -7.33
N GLY A 692 1.13 -10.88 -7.17
CA GLY A 692 1.01 -11.90 -6.14
C GLY A 692 1.62 -13.24 -6.58
N LYS A 693 2.40 -13.87 -5.71
CA LYS A 693 2.89 -15.24 -5.86
C LYS A 693 2.46 -16.05 -4.64
N PHE A 694 1.93 -17.22 -4.88
CA PHE A 694 1.38 -18.07 -3.82
C PHE A 694 1.85 -19.51 -4.06
N ASN A 695 2.82 -19.94 -3.26
CA ASN A 695 3.23 -21.33 -3.25
C ASN A 695 2.11 -22.18 -2.64
N VAL A 696 1.81 -23.32 -3.25
CA VAL A 696 0.71 -24.20 -2.82
C VAL A 696 0.91 -24.67 -1.38
N HIS A 697 2.04 -25.30 -1.08
CA HIS A 697 2.32 -25.80 0.27
C HIS A 697 2.23 -24.71 1.35
N ASN A 698 2.90 -23.57 1.10
CA ASN A 698 2.94 -22.47 2.06
C ASN A 698 1.55 -21.86 2.29
N THR A 699 0.74 -21.74 1.23
CA THR A 699 -0.61 -21.17 1.32
C THR A 699 -1.60 -22.12 2.01
N VAL A 700 -1.54 -23.42 1.70
CA VAL A 700 -2.36 -24.45 2.38
C VAL A 700 -2.07 -24.48 3.88
N ASN A 701 -0.79 -24.38 4.24
CA ASN A 701 -0.32 -24.51 5.60
C ASN A 701 -0.17 -23.19 6.36
N ASP A 702 -0.56 -22.05 5.76
CA ASP A 702 -0.41 -20.70 6.32
C ASP A 702 1.01 -20.45 6.89
N ILE A 703 2.04 -20.72 6.07
CA ILE A 703 3.46 -20.51 6.40
C ILE A 703 3.88 -19.11 5.93
N TYR A 704 4.31 -18.27 6.89
CA TYR A 704 4.79 -16.92 6.65
C TYR A 704 5.50 -16.30 7.85
#